data_af856cf10e846c019268f390075555ab
#
_entry.id   af856cf10e846c019268f390075555ab
#
_cell.length_a   1.000
_cell.length_b   1.000
_cell.length_c   1.000
_cell.angle_alpha   90.00
_cell.angle_beta   90.00
_cell.angle_gamma   90.00
#
_symmetry.space_group_name_H-M   'P 1'
#
loop_
_entity.id
_entity.type
_entity.pdbx_description
1 polymer ?
#
loop_
_entity_poly.entity_id
_entity_poly.type
_entity_poly.pdbx_seq_one_letter_code
_entity_poly.pdbx_strand_id
1 'polypeptide(L)'
;MSVRRVAVAIALMSLVATPAYAGDDQGAPTYYDSGVAKTPYMGWNTYYGLGAPTEKDVRGVADFLVSSGMRDAGYKIVWIDGGWTAPTPRDARGNLVEDPVKFPGGLPKLVKDLHAKGLKAGIYTDAGPSDGKNCAVGSGGGYYEKDAKRFADWKFDAVKVDFLCGIFANLKPAQAFTDFSKALAKAGRPMILNICNPVTGEWGVPHEPDQTADISYTFGPLAGDSWRTSTDIAFGTPYEGIWRDVLRNMDRNAAHPESNGPGRYNDPDYLIPMRKTQQGTYELNEEESTSQFVMWAQMSSPLIVGSDPRTLPPSMVNTLKNPEILAVNQDPLAIQGVRVASTGDTDVYSKVLSRKGERSVVLLNRRDVPAEMTVNFAQAGLKGSVSVRDLRARADRGTTTDKYTVTVPPHGTAMLKLRGTDLVPGEAVGSDATASPAIARIGDEALVFSRSTGGELKMLRGGKWSSLGKAIQGQPAVRTVGSDVEVTVRGNDNRAWQRTLHNGRWGSWKSLGGKLTDAPSVSQDGTIVARGEDGKVWLYQGTWTSLGAPGDAPIYGRPSVAGGQVAVRTASDNVWVRPVAGGQWTSLGDVISGSPTLVEFQDRIYLFARAGDYTLWQVNSSAGVWGGWFNRPEFPSNSLVGAVGATAGADGSAWTVVRGPDNKVYRQKL
;
A
#
# COMPACT_ATOMS: atom_id res chain seq x y z
N MET A 1 49.03 43.57 31.13
CA MET A 1 47.67 43.10 31.45
C MET A 1 46.95 42.88 30.16
N SER A 2 46.82 41.63 29.73
CA SER A 2 46.30 41.24 28.45
C SER A 2 44.87 40.68 28.62
N VAL A 3 43.88 41.33 28.02
CA VAL A 3 42.50 40.92 28.04
C VAL A 3 42.26 39.97 26.82
N ARG A 4 42.04 38.69 27.10
CA ARG A 4 41.64 37.70 26.09
C ARG A 4 40.14 37.87 25.79
N ARG A 5 39.82 38.19 24.53
CA ARG A 5 38.45 38.15 24.00
C ARG A 5 38.13 36.70 23.64
N VAL A 6 37.07 36.16 24.25
CA VAL A 6 36.46 34.91 23.87
C VAL A 6 35.46 35.19 22.74
N ALA A 7 35.70 34.65 21.57
CA ALA A 7 34.76 34.69 20.45
C ALA A 7 33.79 33.53 20.58
N VAL A 8 32.50 33.86 20.75
CA VAL A 8 31.39 32.89 20.68
C VAL A 8 31.01 32.74 19.21
N ALA A 9 31.25 31.56 18.65
CA ALA A 9 30.77 31.20 17.32
C ALA A 9 29.30 30.83 17.40
N ILE A 10 28.44 31.68 16.83
CA ILE A 10 27.02 31.38 16.62
C ILE A 10 26.94 30.59 15.30
N ALA A 11 26.61 29.30 15.39
CA ALA A 11 26.30 28.47 14.23
C ALA A 11 24.92 28.87 13.73
N LEU A 12 24.87 29.55 12.60
CA LEU A 12 23.63 29.73 11.84
C LEU A 12 23.23 28.36 11.22
N MET A 13 22.21 27.73 11.78
CA MET A 13 21.48 26.69 11.06
C MET A 13 20.67 27.34 9.95
N SER A 14 21.13 27.17 8.72
CA SER A 14 20.34 27.49 7.53
C SER A 14 19.12 26.55 7.47
N LEU A 15 17.94 27.07 7.78
CA LEU A 15 16.68 26.44 7.40
C LEU A 15 16.64 26.37 5.86
N VAL A 16 16.82 25.16 5.32
CA VAL A 16 16.46 24.90 3.93
C VAL A 16 14.94 24.92 3.90
N ALA A 17 14.37 26.02 3.43
CA ALA A 17 12.95 26.11 3.11
C ALA A 17 12.68 25.16 1.95
N THR A 18 11.89 24.12 2.19
CA THR A 18 11.26 23.33 1.12
C THR A 18 10.40 24.30 0.30
N PRO A 19 10.54 24.33 -1.03
CA PRO A 19 9.69 25.18 -1.84
C PRO A 19 8.23 24.74 -1.68
N ALA A 20 7.39 25.66 -1.23
CA ALA A 20 5.95 25.52 -1.29
C ALA A 20 5.56 25.34 -2.76
N TYR A 21 4.92 24.24 -3.09
CA TYR A 21 4.30 24.06 -4.39
C TYR A 21 3.15 25.05 -4.52
N ALA A 22 3.37 26.12 -5.28
CA ALA A 22 2.29 26.90 -5.84
C ALA A 22 1.67 26.07 -6.98
N GLY A 23 0.49 25.52 -6.74
CA GLY A 23 -0.24 24.74 -7.72
C GLY A 23 -0.87 25.64 -8.76
N ASP A 24 -0.53 25.44 -10.02
CA ASP A 24 -1.41 25.79 -11.12
C ASP A 24 -2.49 24.71 -11.23
N ASP A 25 -3.71 25.14 -11.08
CA ASP A 25 -4.96 24.37 -11.03
C ASP A 25 -5.32 23.82 -12.41
N GLN A 26 -4.88 22.62 -12.74
CA GLN A 26 -5.42 21.80 -13.84
C GLN A 26 -5.13 20.30 -13.58
N GLY A 27 -6.00 19.62 -12.84
CA GLY A 27 -6.38 18.23 -13.11
C GLY A 27 -5.33 17.12 -12.92
N ALA A 28 -4.47 17.19 -11.90
CA ALA A 28 -3.69 16.02 -11.45
C ALA A 28 -4.57 15.09 -10.58
N PRO A 29 -4.49 13.74 -10.67
CA PRO A 29 -5.06 12.91 -9.62
C PRO A 29 -4.41 13.34 -8.33
N THR A 30 -5.22 13.72 -7.41
CA THR A 30 -4.78 14.24 -6.15
C THR A 30 -4.20 13.08 -5.35
N TYR A 31 -2.89 12.90 -5.43
CA TYR A 31 -2.18 12.12 -4.44
C TYR A 31 -2.36 12.84 -3.11
N TYR A 32 -3.06 12.20 -2.20
CA TYR A 32 -3.15 12.67 -0.83
C TYR A 32 -2.11 11.93 -0.01
N ASP A 33 -1.16 12.67 0.52
CA ASP A 33 -0.21 12.24 1.54
C ASP A 33 -0.27 13.29 2.65
N SER A 34 -0.75 12.90 3.81
CA SER A 34 -0.78 13.79 4.97
C SER A 34 0.63 14.24 5.38
N GLY A 35 1.67 13.49 5.00
CA GLY A 35 3.06 13.69 5.42
C GLY A 35 3.33 13.34 6.89
N VAL A 36 2.30 12.92 7.64
CA VAL A 36 2.38 12.64 9.08
C VAL A 36 2.23 11.16 9.44
N ALA A 37 1.91 10.31 8.47
CA ALA A 37 1.83 8.84 8.61
C ALA A 37 3.02 8.13 7.94
N LYS A 38 4.25 8.51 8.25
CA LYS A 38 5.46 7.95 7.61
C LYS A 38 5.68 6.47 7.87
N THR A 39 5.22 5.98 9.00
CA THR A 39 5.10 4.56 9.37
C THR A 39 3.63 4.27 9.71
N PRO A 40 3.19 3.00 9.74
CA PRO A 40 1.82 2.67 10.11
C PRO A 40 1.45 3.33 11.45
N TYR A 41 0.37 4.07 11.46
CA TYR A 41 -0.06 4.77 12.66
C TYR A 41 -0.68 3.79 13.67
N MET A 42 -0.61 4.16 14.95
CA MET A 42 -1.06 3.32 16.05
C MET A 42 -1.98 4.10 16.98
N GLY A 43 -2.98 3.42 17.53
CA GLY A 43 -3.92 4.07 18.41
C GLY A 43 -5.03 3.16 18.94
N TRP A 44 -6.12 3.77 19.29
CA TRP A 44 -7.33 3.13 19.77
C TRP A 44 -8.56 3.77 19.16
N ASN A 45 -9.58 2.96 18.85
CA ASN A 45 -10.85 3.41 18.30
C ASN A 45 -12.02 2.99 19.21
N THR A 46 -13.01 3.85 19.36
CA THR A 46 -14.13 3.64 20.28
C THR A 46 -15.13 2.57 19.83
N TYR A 47 -15.21 2.26 18.51
CA TYR A 47 -16.36 1.56 17.93
C TYR A 47 -16.61 0.16 18.50
N TYR A 48 -15.65 -0.74 18.37
CA TYR A 48 -15.83 -2.13 18.79
C TYR A 48 -15.87 -2.33 20.30
N GLY A 49 -15.20 -1.47 21.07
CA GLY A 49 -15.13 -1.60 22.52
C GLY A 49 -16.22 -0.87 23.27
N LEU A 50 -16.72 0.24 22.73
CA LEU A 50 -17.65 1.13 23.44
C LEU A 50 -18.91 1.48 22.62
N GLY A 51 -18.91 1.28 21.31
CA GLY A 51 -19.98 1.74 20.43
C GLY A 51 -20.04 3.27 20.38
N ALA A 52 -21.12 3.87 20.87
CA ALA A 52 -21.28 5.32 20.94
C ALA A 52 -20.62 5.89 22.21
N PRO A 53 -19.42 6.50 22.10
CA PRO A 53 -18.64 6.92 23.25
C PRO A 53 -19.16 8.20 23.89
N THR A 54 -18.81 8.38 25.18
CA THR A 54 -18.94 9.65 25.88
C THR A 54 -17.59 10.30 26.08
N GLU A 55 -17.58 11.61 26.38
CA GLU A 55 -16.34 12.33 26.75
C GLU A 55 -15.64 11.64 27.93
N LYS A 56 -16.39 11.14 28.92
CA LYS A 56 -15.85 10.40 30.07
C LYS A 56 -15.11 9.12 29.65
N ASP A 57 -15.67 8.37 28.72
CA ASP A 57 -15.05 7.14 28.22
C ASP A 57 -13.75 7.43 27.49
N VAL A 58 -13.77 8.41 26.57
CA VAL A 58 -12.57 8.83 25.82
C VAL A 58 -11.47 9.30 26.77
N ARG A 59 -11.78 10.09 27.79
CA ARG A 59 -10.83 10.53 28.81
C ARG A 59 -10.27 9.35 29.61
N GLY A 60 -11.14 8.42 30.04
CA GLY A 60 -10.72 7.25 30.81
C GLY A 60 -9.76 6.34 30.03
N VAL A 61 -10.02 6.13 28.74
CA VAL A 61 -9.07 5.38 27.89
C VAL A 61 -7.79 6.16 27.63
N ALA A 62 -7.87 7.46 27.39
CA ALA A 62 -6.68 8.31 27.24
C ALA A 62 -5.76 8.24 28.48
N ASP A 63 -6.34 8.26 29.68
CA ASP A 63 -5.60 8.09 30.93
C ASP A 63 -4.97 6.71 31.06
N PHE A 64 -5.69 5.67 30.63
CA PHE A 64 -5.16 4.31 30.59
C PHE A 64 -4.00 4.17 29.58
N LEU A 65 -4.12 4.70 28.37
CA LEU A 65 -3.02 4.66 27.39
C LEU A 65 -1.73 5.28 27.93
N VAL A 66 -1.86 6.36 28.71
CA VAL A 66 -0.72 7.01 29.38
C VAL A 66 -0.19 6.14 30.53
N SER A 67 -1.04 5.73 31.45
CA SER A 67 -0.62 5.03 32.68
C SER A 67 -0.11 3.62 32.43
N SER A 68 -0.64 2.92 31.42
CA SER A 68 -0.17 1.59 31.02
C SER A 68 1.13 1.60 30.18
N GLY A 69 1.59 2.78 29.73
CA GLY A 69 2.71 2.94 28.83
C GLY A 69 2.42 2.63 27.36
N MET A 70 1.17 2.38 26.97
CA MET A 70 0.79 2.15 25.58
C MET A 70 1.06 3.38 24.70
N ARG A 71 0.77 4.61 25.21
CA ARG A 71 1.14 5.85 24.50
C ARG A 71 2.63 5.88 24.14
N ASP A 72 3.49 5.52 25.08
CA ASP A 72 4.95 5.57 24.90
C ASP A 72 5.46 4.45 23.97
N ALA A 73 4.71 3.34 23.92
CA ALA A 73 4.92 2.28 22.93
C ALA A 73 4.47 2.67 21.50
N GLY A 74 3.75 3.80 21.34
CA GLY A 74 3.35 4.32 20.03
C GLY A 74 1.85 4.42 19.77
N TYR A 75 0.97 3.90 20.64
CA TYR A 75 -0.48 3.99 20.52
C TYR A 75 -0.95 5.41 20.88
N LYS A 76 -0.80 6.32 19.92
CA LYS A 76 -0.98 7.76 20.19
C LYS A 76 -2.31 8.33 19.72
N ILE A 77 -2.99 7.73 18.74
CA ILE A 77 -4.23 8.30 18.21
C ILE A 77 -5.42 7.73 18.96
N VAL A 78 -6.24 8.61 19.52
CA VAL A 78 -7.55 8.30 20.12
C VAL A 78 -8.62 8.67 19.10
N TRP A 79 -9.26 7.66 18.51
CA TRP A 79 -10.30 7.84 17.51
C TRP A 79 -11.67 7.87 18.15
N ILE A 80 -12.42 8.94 17.91
CA ILE A 80 -13.83 9.08 18.25
C ILE A 80 -14.62 8.65 17.01
N ASP A 81 -15.12 7.42 17.01
CA ASP A 81 -15.91 6.84 15.92
C ASP A 81 -17.36 7.35 15.92
N GLY A 82 -18.23 6.80 15.10
CA GLY A 82 -19.62 7.21 14.96
C GLY A 82 -20.37 7.40 16.29
N GLY A 83 -21.45 8.18 16.26
CA GLY A 83 -22.28 8.48 17.43
C GLY A 83 -21.85 9.68 18.27
N TRP A 84 -20.91 10.48 17.79
CA TRP A 84 -20.45 11.71 18.48
C TRP A 84 -21.29 12.95 18.17
N THR A 85 -22.09 12.94 17.09
CA THR A 85 -22.92 14.09 16.68
C THR A 85 -24.20 14.18 17.50
N ALA A 86 -24.72 15.40 17.60
CA ALA A 86 -26.08 15.65 18.08
C ALA A 86 -27.12 14.90 17.23
N PRO A 87 -28.33 14.64 17.73
CA PRO A 87 -29.42 14.05 16.94
C PRO A 87 -29.74 14.83 15.67
N THR A 88 -29.62 16.17 15.70
CA THR A 88 -29.56 17.02 14.51
C THR A 88 -28.10 17.35 14.26
N PRO A 89 -27.43 16.64 13.32
CA PRO A 89 -25.97 16.67 13.24
C PRO A 89 -25.38 17.99 12.73
N ARG A 90 -26.23 18.91 12.23
CA ARG A 90 -25.79 20.21 11.69
C ARG A 90 -26.59 21.38 12.26
N ASP A 91 -25.90 22.48 12.54
CA ASP A 91 -26.52 23.74 12.91
C ASP A 91 -27.18 24.44 11.70
N ALA A 92 -27.86 25.59 11.95
CA ALA A 92 -28.54 26.38 10.91
C ALA A 92 -27.57 26.91 9.81
N ARG A 93 -26.26 26.90 10.07
CA ARG A 93 -25.22 27.27 9.11
C ARG A 93 -24.65 26.05 8.38
N GLY A 94 -25.14 24.84 8.66
CA GLY A 94 -24.69 23.59 8.08
C GLY A 94 -23.38 23.06 8.67
N ASN A 95 -22.92 23.55 9.83
CA ASN A 95 -21.73 23.04 10.50
C ASN A 95 -22.10 21.80 11.31
N LEU A 96 -21.22 20.80 11.33
CA LEU A 96 -21.34 19.65 12.23
C LEU A 96 -21.29 20.12 13.69
N VAL A 97 -22.14 19.51 14.53
CA VAL A 97 -22.21 19.79 15.96
C VAL A 97 -22.13 18.48 16.75
N GLU A 98 -21.31 18.50 17.79
CA GLU A 98 -21.21 17.41 18.75
C GLU A 98 -22.46 17.29 19.62
N ASP A 99 -22.71 16.08 20.11
CA ASP A 99 -23.77 15.79 21.08
C ASP A 99 -23.41 16.43 22.45
N PRO A 100 -24.14 17.47 22.92
CA PRO A 100 -23.79 18.17 24.14
C PRO A 100 -24.02 17.34 25.42
N VAL A 101 -24.79 16.25 25.32
CA VAL A 101 -25.00 15.32 26.44
C VAL A 101 -23.84 14.37 26.58
N LYS A 102 -23.34 13.84 25.44
CA LYS A 102 -22.19 12.92 25.41
C LYS A 102 -20.86 13.65 25.57
N PHE A 103 -20.75 14.85 25.03
CA PHE A 103 -19.54 15.67 25.05
C PHE A 103 -19.80 17.07 25.64
N PRO A 104 -20.13 17.13 26.95
CA PRO A 104 -20.54 18.39 27.60
C PRO A 104 -19.43 19.44 27.65
N GLY A 105 -18.16 19.03 27.56
CA GLY A 105 -17.03 19.93 27.48
C GLY A 105 -16.70 20.41 26.08
N GLY A 106 -17.33 19.82 25.05
CA GLY A 106 -17.08 20.05 23.64
C GLY A 106 -15.83 19.35 23.11
N LEU A 107 -15.90 18.92 21.83
CA LEU A 107 -14.80 18.24 21.15
C LEU A 107 -13.51 19.06 21.07
N PRO A 108 -13.53 20.37 20.82
CA PRO A 108 -12.30 21.17 20.78
C PRO A 108 -11.52 21.13 22.10
N LYS A 109 -12.22 21.15 23.23
CA LYS A 109 -11.58 21.05 24.56
C LYS A 109 -11.03 19.65 24.78
N LEU A 110 -11.79 18.62 24.42
CA LEU A 110 -11.34 17.23 24.53
C LEU A 110 -10.06 17.00 23.71
N VAL A 111 -10.01 17.46 22.45
CA VAL A 111 -8.82 17.38 21.60
C VAL A 111 -7.62 18.09 22.24
N LYS A 112 -7.82 19.30 22.78
CA LYS A 112 -6.77 20.02 23.51
C LYS A 112 -6.22 19.22 24.69
N ASP A 113 -7.12 18.58 25.46
CA ASP A 113 -6.75 17.80 26.64
C ASP A 113 -6.02 16.51 26.24
N LEU A 114 -6.39 15.86 25.12
CA LEU A 114 -5.64 14.73 24.53
C LEU A 114 -4.24 15.15 24.13
N HIS A 115 -4.10 16.28 23.43
CA HIS A 115 -2.79 16.81 23.03
C HIS A 115 -1.90 17.12 24.26
N ALA A 116 -2.47 17.65 25.34
CA ALA A 116 -1.74 17.90 26.59
C ALA A 116 -1.19 16.63 27.22
N LYS A 117 -1.78 15.46 26.93
CA LYS A 117 -1.29 14.14 27.36
C LYS A 117 -0.28 13.52 26.37
N GLY A 118 0.10 14.22 25.28
CA GLY A 118 0.97 13.70 24.21
C GLY A 118 0.26 12.68 23.30
N LEU A 119 -1.08 12.66 23.33
CA LEU A 119 -1.91 11.89 22.44
C LEU A 119 -2.35 12.73 21.22
N LYS A 120 -2.88 12.09 20.20
CA LYS A 120 -3.51 12.68 19.02
C LYS A 120 -4.99 12.33 19.00
N ALA A 121 -5.79 13.10 18.27
CA ALA A 121 -7.22 12.88 18.15
C ALA A 121 -7.62 12.53 16.71
N GLY A 122 -8.43 11.48 16.54
CA GLY A 122 -9.09 11.12 15.31
C GLY A 122 -10.61 11.28 15.40
N ILE A 123 -11.26 11.55 14.29
CA ILE A 123 -12.73 11.74 14.19
C ILE A 123 -13.29 10.90 13.05
N TYR A 124 -14.55 10.52 13.15
CA TYR A 124 -15.29 9.77 12.14
C TYR A 124 -16.25 10.67 11.35
N THR A 125 -16.37 10.41 10.07
CA THR A 125 -17.46 10.84 9.20
C THR A 125 -17.71 9.81 8.10
N ASP A 126 -18.65 10.08 7.19
CA ASP A 126 -18.92 9.26 6.00
C ASP A 126 -18.81 10.12 4.74
N ALA A 127 -18.42 9.52 3.63
CA ALA A 127 -18.32 10.20 2.34
C ALA A 127 -19.68 10.54 1.71
N GLY A 128 -20.73 9.81 2.08
CA GLY A 128 -22.08 10.12 1.66
C GLY A 128 -22.74 11.24 2.48
N PRO A 129 -23.91 11.72 2.06
CA PRO A 129 -24.69 12.68 2.82
C PRO A 129 -25.39 12.02 4.02
N SER A 130 -25.53 12.76 5.13
CA SER A 130 -26.44 12.36 6.19
C SER A 130 -27.88 12.40 5.68
N ASP A 131 -28.64 11.33 5.90
CA ASP A 131 -30.07 11.23 5.55
C ASP A 131 -31.00 11.34 6.79
N GLY A 132 -30.40 11.46 7.98
CA GLY A 132 -31.12 11.56 9.24
C GLY A 132 -31.85 10.27 9.64
N LYS A 133 -31.73 9.19 8.87
CA LYS A 133 -32.44 7.93 9.06
C LYS A 133 -31.50 6.73 9.16
N ASN A 134 -30.79 6.44 8.08
CA ASN A 134 -29.85 5.31 8.01
C ASN A 134 -28.42 5.77 8.28
N CYS A 135 -28.15 7.04 8.07
CA CYS A 135 -26.85 7.69 8.18
C CYS A 135 -26.90 8.90 9.10
N ALA A 136 -26.38 8.75 10.30
CA ALA A 136 -26.41 9.79 11.33
C ALA A 136 -25.43 10.94 11.02
N VAL A 137 -24.26 10.65 10.48
CA VAL A 137 -23.24 11.66 10.14
C VAL A 137 -22.63 11.36 8.78
N GLY A 138 -22.61 12.37 7.91
CA GLY A 138 -21.98 12.30 6.60
C GLY A 138 -21.57 13.67 6.11
N SER A 139 -20.45 13.72 5.42
CA SER A 139 -19.85 14.93 4.83
C SER A 139 -20.20 15.14 3.36
N GLY A 140 -20.89 14.17 2.73
CA GLY A 140 -21.39 14.30 1.36
C GLY A 140 -22.44 15.40 1.18
N GLY A 141 -22.99 15.51 -0.02
CA GLY A 141 -24.01 16.53 -0.31
C GLY A 141 -23.50 17.98 -0.30
N GLY A 142 -22.22 18.18 -0.61
CA GLY A 142 -21.61 19.52 -0.71
C GLY A 142 -20.91 20.01 0.56
N TYR A 143 -20.72 19.14 1.57
CA TYR A 143 -20.13 19.55 2.85
C TYR A 143 -18.65 19.18 3.03
N TYR A 144 -17.99 18.51 2.08
CA TYR A 144 -16.59 18.05 2.22
C TYR A 144 -15.63 19.15 2.69
N GLU A 145 -15.60 20.30 2.01
CA GLU A 145 -14.69 21.40 2.37
C GLU A 145 -15.04 22.02 3.73
N LYS A 146 -16.34 22.16 4.03
CA LYS A 146 -16.82 22.71 5.30
C LYS A 146 -16.44 21.80 6.47
N ASP A 147 -16.63 20.50 6.34
CA ASP A 147 -16.37 19.53 7.40
C ASP A 147 -14.87 19.30 7.59
N ALA A 148 -14.10 19.17 6.50
CA ALA A 148 -12.66 19.11 6.56
C ALA A 148 -12.07 20.34 7.29
N LYS A 149 -12.56 21.54 6.96
CA LYS A 149 -12.19 22.77 7.67
C LYS A 149 -12.60 22.74 9.15
N ARG A 150 -13.78 22.22 9.47
CA ARG A 150 -14.27 22.08 10.84
C ARG A 150 -13.37 21.17 11.67
N PHE A 151 -12.98 20.01 11.13
CA PHE A 151 -12.05 19.09 11.79
C PHE A 151 -10.67 19.71 11.99
N ALA A 152 -10.17 20.46 11.01
CA ALA A 152 -8.92 21.21 11.13
C ALA A 152 -8.98 22.29 12.21
N ASP A 153 -10.09 23.05 12.28
CA ASP A 153 -10.31 24.10 13.30
C ASP A 153 -10.39 23.50 14.71
N TRP A 154 -11.00 22.34 14.86
CA TRP A 154 -11.06 21.57 16.09
C TRP A 154 -9.73 20.87 16.44
N LYS A 155 -8.71 20.97 15.55
CA LYS A 155 -7.36 20.45 15.73
C LYS A 155 -7.26 18.92 15.73
N PHE A 156 -8.18 18.23 15.06
CA PHE A 156 -8.03 16.80 14.84
C PHE A 156 -6.79 16.49 14.01
N ASP A 157 -6.18 15.33 14.28
CA ASP A 157 -4.95 14.85 13.63
C ASP A 157 -5.23 13.78 12.59
N ALA A 158 -6.44 13.21 12.61
CA ALA A 158 -6.85 12.13 11.73
C ALA A 158 -8.36 12.14 11.50
N VAL A 159 -8.77 11.66 10.33
CA VAL A 159 -10.19 11.49 9.96
C VAL A 159 -10.36 10.08 9.38
N LYS A 160 -11.32 9.32 9.93
CA LYS A 160 -11.84 8.10 9.33
C LYS A 160 -13.07 8.48 8.52
N VAL A 161 -13.07 8.10 7.25
CA VAL A 161 -14.19 8.36 6.34
C VAL A 161 -14.78 7.03 5.91
N ASP A 162 -16.00 6.80 6.28
CA ASP A 162 -16.78 5.61 5.93
C ASP A 162 -17.52 5.79 4.59
N PHE A 163 -18.21 4.76 4.14
CA PHE A 163 -18.94 4.79 2.88
C PHE A 163 -20.37 4.23 2.95
N LEU A 164 -20.89 3.96 4.12
CA LEU A 164 -22.25 3.43 4.30
C LEU A 164 -23.31 4.41 3.73
N CYS A 165 -23.19 5.68 4.09
CA CYS A 165 -24.03 6.75 3.52
C CYS A 165 -23.80 6.90 2.01
N GLY A 166 -22.57 6.71 1.56
CA GLY A 166 -22.22 6.71 0.14
C GLY A 166 -22.93 5.61 -0.64
N ILE A 167 -23.06 4.42 -0.06
CA ILE A 167 -23.83 3.32 -0.64
C ILE A 167 -25.30 3.70 -0.82
N PHE A 168 -25.94 4.18 0.25
CA PHE A 168 -27.35 4.58 0.19
C PHE A 168 -27.61 5.75 -0.78
N ALA A 169 -26.61 6.61 -0.96
CA ALA A 169 -26.66 7.71 -1.93
C ALA A 169 -26.20 7.30 -3.34
N ASN A 170 -25.88 6.02 -3.58
CA ASN A 170 -25.38 5.50 -4.84
C ASN A 170 -24.17 6.28 -5.40
N LEU A 171 -23.24 6.67 -4.53
CA LEU A 171 -22.03 7.36 -4.92
C LEU A 171 -21.00 6.39 -5.50
N LYS A 172 -20.08 6.91 -6.30
CA LYS A 172 -18.89 6.18 -6.76
C LYS A 172 -17.78 6.35 -5.71
N PRO A 173 -17.31 5.27 -5.05
CA PRO A 173 -16.35 5.37 -3.96
C PRO A 173 -15.08 6.13 -4.34
N ALA A 174 -14.43 5.77 -5.45
CA ALA A 174 -13.21 6.41 -5.92
C ALA A 174 -13.35 7.94 -6.07
N GLN A 175 -14.50 8.39 -6.61
CA GLN A 175 -14.76 9.82 -6.78
C GLN A 175 -15.00 10.51 -5.44
N ALA A 176 -15.87 9.93 -4.60
CA ALA A 176 -16.23 10.51 -3.31
C ALA A 176 -15.01 10.68 -2.38
N PHE A 177 -14.19 9.63 -2.25
CA PHE A 177 -12.96 9.70 -1.46
C PHE A 177 -11.91 10.64 -2.05
N THR A 178 -11.77 10.69 -3.38
CA THR A 178 -10.88 11.65 -4.04
C THR A 178 -11.32 13.09 -3.77
N ASP A 179 -12.61 13.37 -3.80
CA ASP A 179 -13.14 14.73 -3.57
C ASP A 179 -13.02 15.11 -2.09
N PHE A 180 -13.23 14.18 -1.16
CA PHE A 180 -12.94 14.40 0.25
C PHE A 180 -11.44 14.65 0.51
N SER A 181 -10.54 13.90 -0.15
CA SER A 181 -9.10 14.12 -0.08
C SER A 181 -8.69 15.52 -0.50
N LYS A 182 -9.27 16.02 -1.60
CA LYS A 182 -9.06 17.40 -2.08
C LYS A 182 -9.51 18.42 -1.05
N ALA A 183 -10.65 18.20 -0.42
CA ALA A 183 -11.16 19.06 0.63
C ALA A 183 -10.24 19.05 1.86
N LEU A 184 -9.77 17.87 2.25
CA LEU A 184 -8.87 17.71 3.38
C LEU A 184 -7.50 18.38 3.14
N ALA A 185 -6.98 18.29 1.91
CA ALA A 185 -5.73 18.96 1.51
C ALA A 185 -5.83 20.50 1.64
N LYS A 186 -7.02 21.08 1.41
CA LYS A 186 -7.29 22.50 1.53
C LYS A 186 -7.62 22.96 2.96
N ALA A 187 -7.81 22.05 3.91
CA ALA A 187 -8.27 22.37 5.26
C ALA A 187 -7.26 23.18 6.11
N GLY A 188 -6.02 23.33 5.63
CA GLY A 188 -4.97 24.12 6.27
C GLY A 188 -4.24 23.42 7.41
N ARG A 189 -4.48 22.11 7.62
CA ARG A 189 -3.80 21.27 8.59
C ARG A 189 -3.62 19.85 8.03
N PRO A 190 -2.44 19.24 8.11
CA PRO A 190 -2.28 17.84 7.74
C PRO A 190 -3.05 16.94 8.72
N MET A 191 -3.85 16.03 8.19
CA MET A 191 -4.62 15.05 8.96
C MET A 191 -4.51 13.69 8.26
N ILE A 192 -4.25 12.62 9.02
CA ILE A 192 -4.27 11.25 8.48
C ILE A 192 -5.68 10.97 7.93
N LEU A 193 -5.77 10.47 6.71
CA LEU A 193 -7.01 10.00 6.13
C LEU A 193 -7.05 8.48 6.10
N ASN A 194 -7.94 7.90 6.90
CA ASN A 194 -8.29 6.49 6.85
C ASN A 194 -9.58 6.33 6.01
N ILE A 195 -9.46 5.63 4.90
CA ILE A 195 -10.57 5.30 4.01
C ILE A 195 -11.18 3.98 4.50
N CYS A 196 -12.41 4.04 5.01
CA CYS A 196 -13.21 2.88 5.36
C CYS A 196 -14.27 2.68 4.26
N ASN A 197 -14.04 1.70 3.39
CA ASN A 197 -14.98 1.38 2.34
C ASN A 197 -15.62 0.03 2.66
N PRO A 198 -16.93 -0.04 2.98
CA PRO A 198 -17.60 -1.31 3.18
C PRO A 198 -17.62 -2.07 1.86
N VAL A 199 -16.79 -3.06 1.78
CA VAL A 199 -16.33 -3.73 0.56
C VAL A 199 -17.23 -4.90 0.20
N THR A 200 -18.42 -5.07 0.74
CA THR A 200 -19.18 -6.28 0.47
C THR A 200 -20.68 -6.08 0.50
N GLY A 201 -21.40 -6.90 -0.27
CA GLY A 201 -22.84 -7.08 -0.16
C GLY A 201 -23.32 -7.72 1.16
N GLU A 202 -22.43 -7.92 2.14
CA GLU A 202 -22.73 -8.53 3.45
C GLU A 202 -23.65 -7.65 4.31
N TRP A 203 -23.82 -6.37 3.97
CA TRP A 203 -24.70 -5.45 4.70
C TRP A 203 -26.17 -5.45 4.20
N GLY A 204 -26.57 -6.44 3.42
CA GLY A 204 -27.94 -6.53 2.88
C GLY A 204 -28.26 -5.47 1.82
N VAL A 205 -27.27 -4.75 1.35
CA VAL A 205 -27.37 -3.87 0.18
C VAL A 205 -26.93 -4.67 -1.03
N PRO A 206 -27.69 -4.71 -2.14
CA PRO A 206 -27.30 -5.44 -3.34
C PRO A 206 -26.06 -4.78 -3.95
N HIS A 207 -24.89 -5.33 -3.63
CA HIS A 207 -23.63 -5.06 -4.29
C HIS A 207 -23.20 -6.32 -4.99
N GLU A 208 -22.90 -6.22 -6.27
CA GLU A 208 -22.17 -7.26 -6.95
C GLU A 208 -20.86 -7.49 -6.22
N PRO A 209 -20.55 -8.72 -5.79
CA PRO A 209 -19.33 -9.02 -5.01
C PRO A 209 -18.05 -8.48 -5.64
N ASP A 210 -18.03 -8.38 -6.97
CA ASP A 210 -16.86 -7.96 -7.74
C ASP A 210 -16.65 -6.43 -7.79
N GLN A 211 -17.64 -5.64 -7.39
CA GLN A 211 -17.52 -4.16 -7.47
C GLN A 211 -16.81 -3.55 -6.27
N THR A 212 -16.56 -4.30 -5.25
CA THR A 212 -16.25 -3.77 -3.94
C THR A 212 -14.87 -4.16 -3.43
N ALA A 213 -14.44 -5.39 -3.58
CA ALA A 213 -13.15 -5.86 -3.10
C ALA A 213 -11.97 -5.13 -3.77
N ASP A 214 -12.19 -4.71 -5.02
CA ASP A 214 -11.13 -4.25 -5.89
C ASP A 214 -10.99 -2.73 -5.96
N ILE A 215 -11.94 -2.01 -5.40
CA ILE A 215 -12.00 -0.56 -5.56
C ILE A 215 -10.96 0.11 -4.68
N SER A 216 -10.81 -0.30 -3.42
CA SER A 216 -9.92 0.39 -2.48
C SER A 216 -8.45 0.32 -2.88
N TYR A 217 -7.97 -0.78 -3.42
CA TYR A 217 -6.59 -0.90 -3.92
C TYR A 217 -6.28 0.00 -5.10
N THR A 218 -7.28 0.35 -5.90
CA THR A 218 -7.09 1.16 -7.11
C THR A 218 -7.01 2.64 -6.84
N PHE A 219 -7.73 3.15 -5.86
CA PHE A 219 -7.78 4.58 -5.56
C PHE A 219 -7.23 4.92 -4.16
N GLY A 220 -7.28 4.00 -3.20
CA GLY A 220 -6.82 4.22 -1.84
C GLY A 220 -5.39 4.76 -1.78
N PRO A 221 -4.41 4.15 -2.49
CA PRO A 221 -3.04 4.65 -2.56
C PRO A 221 -2.90 6.07 -3.13
N LEU A 222 -3.92 6.58 -3.80
CA LEU A 222 -3.94 7.93 -4.36
C LEU A 222 -4.74 8.91 -3.51
N ALA A 223 -5.67 8.41 -2.69
CA ALA A 223 -6.67 9.21 -2.02
C ALA A 223 -6.48 9.30 -0.50
N GLY A 224 -5.72 8.41 0.14
CA GLY A 224 -5.58 8.41 1.60
C GLY A 224 -4.28 7.80 2.10
N ASP A 225 -4.05 7.90 3.41
CA ASP A 225 -2.88 7.31 4.07
C ASP A 225 -3.10 5.82 4.38
N SER A 226 -4.36 5.38 4.47
CA SER A 226 -4.73 3.96 4.59
C SER A 226 -6.14 3.72 4.05
N TRP A 227 -6.42 2.48 3.69
CA TRP A 227 -7.73 2.06 3.17
C TRP A 227 -8.08 0.64 3.61
N ARG A 228 -9.34 0.43 3.96
CA ARG A 228 -9.86 -0.87 4.33
C ARG A 228 -9.79 -1.84 3.15
N THR A 229 -9.24 -3.01 3.43
CA THR A 229 -9.02 -4.08 2.44
C THR A 229 -10.06 -5.20 2.54
N SER A 230 -10.94 -5.13 3.54
CA SER A 230 -12.00 -6.10 3.78
C SER A 230 -13.17 -5.43 4.52
N THR A 231 -14.22 -6.20 4.75
CA THR A 231 -15.37 -5.82 5.58
C THR A 231 -14.99 -5.72 7.07
N ASP A 232 -15.94 -5.30 7.89
CA ASP A 232 -15.77 -5.24 9.34
C ASP A 232 -15.49 -6.61 9.94
N ILE A 233 -14.49 -6.65 10.81
CA ILE A 233 -14.02 -7.90 11.42
C ILE A 233 -15.00 -8.48 12.46
N ALA A 234 -15.85 -7.64 13.05
CA ALA A 234 -16.70 -8.04 14.16
C ALA A 234 -18.18 -8.20 13.79
N PHE A 235 -18.57 -7.92 12.57
CA PHE A 235 -19.97 -7.91 12.12
C PHE A 235 -20.18 -8.62 10.77
N GLY A 236 -19.26 -9.50 10.39
CA GLY A 236 -19.41 -10.29 9.17
C GLY A 236 -20.62 -11.23 9.23
N THR A 237 -21.30 -11.42 8.10
CA THR A 237 -22.38 -12.39 7.93
C THR A 237 -22.07 -13.36 6.77
N PRO A 238 -22.24 -14.67 6.92
CA PRO A 238 -22.64 -15.36 8.16
C PRO A 238 -21.53 -15.29 9.21
N TYR A 239 -21.90 -15.14 10.47
CA TYR A 239 -20.95 -15.16 11.57
C TYR A 239 -20.45 -16.59 11.77
N GLU A 240 -19.25 -16.86 11.30
CA GLU A 240 -18.59 -18.17 11.44
C GLU A 240 -17.66 -18.24 12.65
N GLY A 241 -17.59 -17.17 13.40
CA GLY A 241 -16.67 -16.98 14.51
C GLY A 241 -15.60 -15.93 14.19
N ILE A 242 -15.27 -15.12 15.18
CA ILE A 242 -14.41 -13.95 15.02
C ILE A 242 -13.00 -14.32 14.51
N TRP A 243 -12.47 -15.49 14.88
CA TRP A 243 -11.18 -15.94 14.38
C TRP A 243 -11.17 -16.13 12.85
N ARG A 244 -12.25 -16.68 12.28
CA ARG A 244 -12.39 -16.81 10.82
C ARG A 244 -12.49 -15.46 10.14
N ASP A 245 -13.17 -14.49 10.77
CA ASP A 245 -13.23 -13.12 10.27
C ASP A 245 -11.86 -12.44 10.30
N VAL A 246 -11.05 -12.67 11.34
CA VAL A 246 -9.65 -12.24 11.40
C VAL A 246 -8.85 -12.83 10.23
N LEU A 247 -8.97 -14.14 9.99
CA LEU A 247 -8.28 -14.82 8.88
C LEU A 247 -8.75 -14.30 7.52
N ARG A 248 -10.05 -14.10 7.31
CA ARG A 248 -10.60 -13.51 6.07
C ARG A 248 -9.99 -12.12 5.80
N ASN A 249 -10.00 -11.24 6.78
CA ASN A 249 -9.47 -9.89 6.61
C ASN A 249 -7.96 -9.90 6.38
N MET A 250 -7.25 -10.79 7.06
CA MET A 250 -5.83 -11.02 6.85
C MET A 250 -5.54 -11.49 5.42
N ASP A 251 -6.29 -12.47 4.90
CA ASP A 251 -6.07 -13.02 3.57
C ASP A 251 -6.36 -11.99 2.47
N ARG A 252 -7.44 -11.22 2.61
CA ARG A 252 -7.75 -10.11 1.69
C ARG A 252 -6.68 -9.02 1.72
N ASN A 253 -6.17 -8.69 2.90
CA ASN A 253 -5.06 -7.73 3.06
C ASN A 253 -3.76 -8.24 2.43
N ALA A 254 -3.51 -9.53 2.51
CA ALA A 254 -2.30 -10.16 1.97
C ALA A 254 -2.27 -10.20 0.44
N ALA A 255 -3.42 -10.05 -0.23
CA ALA A 255 -3.54 -10.17 -1.69
C ALA A 255 -2.84 -9.03 -2.45
N HIS A 256 -2.77 -7.81 -1.87
CA HIS A 256 -2.23 -6.62 -2.56
C HIS A 256 -1.07 -5.96 -1.79
N PRO A 257 0.03 -6.68 -1.52
CA PRO A 257 1.15 -6.14 -0.77
C PRO A 257 1.85 -4.96 -1.48
N GLU A 258 1.74 -4.88 -2.81
CA GLU A 258 2.31 -3.80 -3.63
C GLU A 258 1.65 -2.44 -3.40
N SER A 259 0.44 -2.42 -2.86
CA SER A 259 -0.27 -1.18 -2.54
C SER A 259 0.32 -0.48 -1.31
N ASN A 260 0.94 -1.25 -0.42
CA ASN A 260 1.60 -0.74 0.79
C ASN A 260 2.92 -0.04 0.48
N GLY A 261 3.24 0.97 1.27
CA GLY A 261 4.51 1.69 1.18
C GLY A 261 4.54 2.85 2.18
N PRO A 262 5.66 3.61 2.26
CA PRO A 262 5.74 4.74 3.17
C PRO A 262 4.59 5.74 2.95
N GLY A 263 3.84 6.03 4.01
CA GLY A 263 2.68 6.92 3.98
C GLY A 263 1.41 6.31 3.38
N ARG A 264 1.38 5.00 3.09
CA ARG A 264 0.26 4.33 2.41
C ARG A 264 0.12 2.90 2.93
N TYR A 265 -1.03 2.57 3.54
CA TYR A 265 -1.18 1.31 4.26
C TYR A 265 -2.48 0.60 3.92
N ASN A 266 -2.36 -0.69 3.59
CA ASN A 266 -3.47 -1.62 3.62
C ASN A 266 -3.97 -1.77 5.06
N ASP A 267 -5.27 -1.63 5.26
CA ASP A 267 -5.90 -1.67 6.57
C ASP A 267 -6.88 -2.86 6.65
N PRO A 268 -6.50 -3.97 7.31
CA PRO A 268 -7.36 -5.13 7.47
C PRO A 268 -8.40 -4.99 8.60
N ASP A 269 -8.65 -3.77 9.07
CA ASP A 269 -9.48 -3.42 10.23
C ASP A 269 -8.75 -3.47 11.58
N TYR A 270 -9.46 -3.11 12.64
CA TYR A 270 -8.89 -2.94 13.97
C TYR A 270 -8.43 -4.26 14.59
N LEU A 271 -7.42 -4.14 15.44
CA LEU A 271 -7.10 -5.18 16.40
C LEU A 271 -8.25 -5.28 17.43
N ILE A 272 -8.71 -6.49 17.69
CA ILE A 272 -9.78 -6.76 18.67
C ILE A 272 -9.29 -7.71 19.78
N PRO A 273 -8.13 -7.43 20.40
CA PRO A 273 -7.52 -8.33 21.35
C PRO A 273 -8.48 -8.60 22.50
N MET A 274 -8.77 -9.90 22.72
CA MET A 274 -9.58 -10.38 23.83
C MET A 274 -10.87 -9.56 24.07
N ARG A 275 -11.51 -9.09 22.97
CA ARG A 275 -12.81 -8.40 23.07
C ARG A 275 -13.84 -9.35 23.67
N LYS A 276 -14.69 -8.81 24.53
CA LYS A 276 -15.76 -9.57 25.14
C LYS A 276 -17.10 -9.33 24.47
N THR A 277 -17.87 -10.39 24.31
CA THR A 277 -19.28 -10.29 23.97
C THR A 277 -20.04 -9.59 25.09
N GLN A 278 -21.30 -9.22 24.85
CA GLN A 278 -22.18 -8.70 25.89
C GLN A 278 -22.38 -9.69 27.08
N GLN A 279 -22.23 -10.98 26.81
CA GLN A 279 -22.31 -12.06 27.83
C GLN A 279 -20.98 -12.23 28.59
N GLY A 280 -19.96 -11.47 28.29
CA GLY A 280 -18.66 -11.52 28.95
C GLY A 280 -17.69 -12.60 28.44
N THR A 281 -18.06 -13.36 27.42
CA THR A 281 -17.19 -14.36 26.78
C THR A 281 -16.18 -13.68 25.87
N TYR A 282 -14.92 -14.12 25.87
CA TYR A 282 -13.92 -13.63 24.94
C TYR A 282 -14.19 -14.15 23.52
N GLU A 283 -14.16 -13.26 22.54
CA GLU A 283 -14.34 -13.59 21.11
C GLU A 283 -13.05 -14.14 20.49
N LEU A 284 -11.89 -13.68 20.97
CA LEU A 284 -10.57 -14.23 20.69
C LEU A 284 -9.91 -14.61 22.02
N ASN A 285 -9.25 -15.75 22.05
CA ASN A 285 -8.34 -16.07 23.15
C ASN A 285 -7.03 -15.26 23.05
N GLU A 286 -6.14 -15.41 24.02
CA GLU A 286 -4.88 -14.63 24.07
C GLU A 286 -3.93 -14.99 22.93
N GLU A 287 -3.88 -16.27 22.48
CA GLU A 287 -3.05 -16.69 21.36
C GLU A 287 -3.56 -16.15 20.01
N GLU A 288 -4.88 -16.24 19.76
CA GLU A 288 -5.52 -15.66 18.57
C GLU A 288 -5.34 -14.15 18.51
N SER A 289 -5.52 -13.46 19.66
CA SER A 289 -5.28 -12.01 19.78
C SER A 289 -3.83 -11.64 19.49
N THR A 290 -2.89 -12.46 19.97
CA THR A 290 -1.46 -12.28 19.68
C THR A 290 -1.17 -12.53 18.22
N SER A 291 -1.78 -13.55 17.60
CA SER A 291 -1.62 -13.88 16.19
C SER A 291 -2.15 -12.77 15.29
N GLN A 292 -3.30 -12.17 15.60
CA GLN A 292 -3.80 -11.00 14.91
C GLN A 292 -2.78 -9.84 14.97
N PHE A 293 -2.28 -9.51 16.16
CA PHE A 293 -1.32 -8.43 16.35
C PHE A 293 -0.02 -8.67 15.56
N VAL A 294 0.53 -9.90 15.64
CA VAL A 294 1.74 -10.31 14.91
C VAL A 294 1.55 -10.17 13.40
N MET A 295 0.41 -10.64 12.88
CA MET A 295 0.13 -10.58 11.43
C MET A 295 -0.07 -9.14 10.95
N TRP A 296 -0.80 -8.28 11.69
CA TRP A 296 -0.93 -6.85 11.35
C TRP A 296 0.44 -6.17 11.35
N ALA A 297 1.31 -6.51 12.31
CA ALA A 297 2.68 -5.98 12.33
C ALA A 297 3.51 -6.47 11.12
N GLN A 298 3.40 -7.76 10.77
CA GLN A 298 4.06 -8.34 9.60
C GLN A 298 3.61 -7.70 8.29
N MET A 299 2.33 -7.32 8.19
CA MET A 299 1.74 -6.70 7.00
C MET A 299 1.93 -5.17 6.94
N SER A 300 2.64 -4.55 7.88
CA SER A 300 2.76 -3.07 7.95
C SER A 300 1.41 -2.36 7.95
N SER A 301 0.43 -2.94 8.59
CA SER A 301 -0.91 -2.35 8.72
C SER A 301 -1.00 -1.40 9.91
N PRO A 302 -1.94 -0.45 9.94
CA PRO A 302 -2.22 0.35 11.12
C PRO A 302 -2.54 -0.54 12.33
N LEU A 303 -2.01 -0.19 13.50
CA LEU A 303 -2.24 -0.92 14.75
C LEU A 303 -3.22 -0.13 15.62
N ILE A 304 -4.50 -0.24 15.29
CA ILE A 304 -5.59 0.42 16.01
C ILE A 304 -6.32 -0.62 16.87
N VAL A 305 -6.23 -0.48 18.19
CA VAL A 305 -6.96 -1.34 19.13
C VAL A 305 -8.43 -0.94 19.15
N GLY A 306 -9.33 -1.88 18.84
CA GLY A 306 -10.78 -1.69 18.86
C GLY A 306 -11.42 -2.16 20.16
N SER A 307 -10.78 -3.04 20.94
CA SER A 307 -11.28 -3.44 22.27
C SER A 307 -11.12 -2.32 23.27
N ASP A 308 -11.91 -2.32 24.36
CA ASP A 308 -11.63 -1.40 25.48
C ASP A 308 -10.34 -1.83 26.18
N PRO A 309 -9.24 -1.06 26.06
CA PRO A 309 -7.93 -1.48 26.57
C PRO A 309 -7.88 -1.56 28.09
N ARG A 310 -8.81 -0.91 28.79
CA ARG A 310 -8.92 -0.94 30.26
C ARG A 310 -9.34 -2.31 30.79
N THR A 311 -9.94 -3.14 29.93
CA THR A 311 -10.44 -4.48 30.28
C THR A 311 -9.45 -5.60 29.91
N LEU A 312 -8.36 -5.27 29.23
CA LEU A 312 -7.36 -6.25 28.81
C LEU A 312 -6.53 -6.76 30.00
N PRO A 313 -6.19 -8.05 30.05
CA PRO A 313 -5.24 -8.55 31.03
C PRO A 313 -3.86 -7.93 30.82
N PRO A 314 -3.07 -7.79 31.90
CA PRO A 314 -1.71 -7.22 31.80
C PRO A 314 -0.78 -7.96 30.82
N SER A 315 -0.95 -9.27 30.65
CA SER A 315 -0.21 -10.08 29.65
C SER A 315 -0.47 -9.57 28.23
N MET A 316 -1.73 -9.34 27.86
CA MET A 316 -2.10 -8.83 26.54
C MET A 316 -1.62 -7.40 26.32
N VAL A 317 -1.74 -6.52 27.33
CA VAL A 317 -1.18 -5.16 27.26
C VAL A 317 0.34 -5.20 27.04
N ASN A 318 1.05 -6.12 27.69
CA ASN A 318 2.50 -6.30 27.48
C ASN A 318 2.82 -6.85 26.10
N THR A 319 2.01 -7.76 25.56
CA THR A 319 2.13 -8.27 24.20
C THR A 319 1.99 -7.14 23.18
N LEU A 320 0.97 -6.29 23.29
CA LEU A 320 0.74 -5.13 22.41
C LEU A 320 1.89 -4.09 22.49
N LYS A 321 2.63 -4.04 23.58
CA LYS A 321 3.79 -3.17 23.78
C LYS A 321 5.12 -3.85 23.44
N ASN A 322 5.15 -5.08 22.91
CA ASN A 322 6.40 -5.76 22.59
C ASN A 322 7.23 -4.94 21.58
N PRO A 323 8.37 -4.37 22.00
CA PRO A 323 9.12 -3.42 21.17
C PRO A 323 9.73 -4.07 19.92
N GLU A 324 9.95 -5.38 19.93
CA GLU A 324 10.55 -6.09 18.79
C GLU A 324 9.50 -6.37 17.70
N ILE A 325 8.26 -6.68 18.08
CA ILE A 325 7.14 -6.81 17.15
C ILE A 325 6.76 -5.43 16.59
N LEU A 326 6.69 -4.42 17.46
CA LEU A 326 6.42 -3.04 17.04
C LEU A 326 7.49 -2.51 16.08
N ALA A 327 8.77 -2.83 16.29
CA ALA A 327 9.85 -2.44 15.38
C ALA A 327 9.68 -3.03 13.97
N VAL A 328 9.08 -4.21 13.83
CA VAL A 328 8.75 -4.78 12.52
C VAL A 328 7.62 -4.01 11.84
N ASN A 329 6.57 -3.65 12.57
CA ASN A 329 5.50 -2.80 12.04
C ASN A 329 5.99 -1.42 11.62
N GLN A 330 6.85 -0.82 12.46
CA GLN A 330 7.37 0.54 12.30
C GLN A 330 8.64 0.62 11.44
N ASP A 331 9.00 -0.45 10.73
CA ASP A 331 10.16 -0.43 9.83
C ASP A 331 9.96 0.62 8.73
N PRO A 332 10.95 1.54 8.50
CA PRO A 332 10.77 2.69 7.61
C PRO A 332 10.61 2.34 6.13
N LEU A 333 10.91 1.11 5.69
CA LEU A 333 10.55 0.67 4.34
C LEU A 333 9.04 0.55 4.16
N ALA A 334 8.29 0.33 5.25
CA ALA A 334 6.85 0.13 5.27
C ALA A 334 6.34 -0.91 4.23
N ILE A 335 7.20 -1.85 3.88
CA ILE A 335 6.87 -2.94 2.94
C ILE A 335 6.02 -3.97 3.67
N GLN A 336 4.93 -4.40 3.05
CA GLN A 336 4.10 -5.47 3.56
C GLN A 336 4.82 -6.82 3.42
N GLY A 337 4.75 -7.68 4.46
CA GLY A 337 5.20 -9.06 4.36
C GLY A 337 4.35 -9.86 3.37
N VAL A 338 5.00 -10.72 2.60
CA VAL A 338 4.35 -11.57 1.58
C VAL A 338 4.36 -13.03 2.00
N ARG A 339 3.34 -13.78 1.59
CA ARG A 339 3.24 -15.21 1.84
C ARG A 339 4.18 -15.97 0.89
N VAL A 340 5.20 -16.61 1.43
CA VAL A 340 6.26 -17.30 0.66
C VAL A 340 6.09 -18.82 0.66
N ALA A 341 5.25 -19.36 1.52
CA ALA A 341 4.85 -20.76 1.49
C ALA A 341 3.47 -20.94 2.14
N SER A 342 2.70 -21.91 1.67
CA SER A 342 1.40 -22.29 2.22
C SER A 342 1.12 -23.76 1.98
N THR A 343 0.45 -24.39 2.94
CA THR A 343 -0.15 -25.72 2.78
C THR A 343 -1.68 -25.69 2.81
N GLY A 344 -2.27 -24.47 2.81
CA GLY A 344 -3.68 -24.25 3.07
C GLY A 344 -4.00 -24.03 4.54
N ASP A 345 -3.43 -24.85 5.43
CA ASP A 345 -3.67 -24.79 6.89
C ASP A 345 -2.51 -24.15 7.66
N THR A 346 -1.37 -23.94 7.01
CA THR A 346 -0.19 -23.26 7.58
C THR A 346 0.43 -22.36 6.55
N ASP A 347 0.82 -21.16 6.98
CA ASP A 347 1.44 -20.17 6.10
C ASP A 347 2.78 -19.69 6.65
N VAL A 348 3.70 -19.38 5.75
CA VAL A 348 4.95 -18.68 6.05
C VAL A 348 4.95 -17.34 5.33
N TYR A 349 5.06 -16.26 6.09
CA TYR A 349 5.21 -14.91 5.58
C TYR A 349 6.62 -14.41 5.77
N SER A 350 7.17 -13.70 4.79
CA SER A 350 8.47 -13.03 4.87
C SER A 350 8.33 -11.55 4.56
N LYS A 351 8.97 -10.69 5.35
CA LYS A 351 9.01 -9.24 5.19
C LYS A 351 10.45 -8.77 5.19
N VAL A 352 10.81 -7.98 4.18
CA VAL A 352 12.10 -7.30 4.13
C VAL A 352 12.11 -6.17 5.14
N LEU A 353 13.19 -6.08 5.91
CA LEU A 353 13.43 -4.97 6.84
C LEU A 353 14.48 -4.01 6.29
N SER A 354 14.48 -2.80 6.78
CA SER A 354 15.36 -1.72 6.30
C SER A 354 16.85 -2.01 6.47
N ARG A 355 17.21 -2.84 7.44
CA ARG A 355 18.60 -3.26 7.63
C ARG A 355 18.93 -4.41 6.68
N LYS A 356 20.02 -4.24 5.92
CA LYS A 356 20.50 -5.23 4.96
C LYS A 356 20.66 -6.62 5.59
N GLY A 357 20.16 -7.65 4.90
CA GLY A 357 20.21 -9.03 5.35
C GLY A 357 19.23 -9.37 6.46
N GLU A 358 18.33 -8.44 6.86
CA GLU A 358 17.31 -8.74 7.87
C GLU A 358 15.94 -9.00 7.24
N ARG A 359 15.26 -10.00 7.79
CA ARG A 359 13.87 -10.37 7.46
C ARG A 359 13.08 -10.56 8.74
N SER A 360 11.82 -10.14 8.73
CA SER A 360 10.83 -10.68 9.67
C SER A 360 10.11 -11.84 8.99
N VAL A 361 10.00 -12.95 9.69
CA VAL A 361 9.27 -14.13 9.23
C VAL A 361 8.20 -14.48 10.23
N VAL A 362 6.99 -14.72 9.75
CA VAL A 362 5.88 -15.24 10.57
C VAL A 362 5.48 -16.61 10.01
N LEU A 363 5.43 -17.59 10.91
CA LEU A 363 4.83 -18.89 10.67
C LEU A 363 3.47 -18.87 11.35
N LEU A 364 2.39 -18.99 10.58
CA LEU A 364 1.00 -18.97 11.05
C LEU A 364 0.41 -20.38 10.96
N ASN A 365 -0.03 -20.91 12.08
CA ASN A 365 -0.78 -22.15 12.18
C ASN A 365 -2.29 -21.86 12.25
N ARG A 366 -3.04 -22.23 11.22
CA ARG A 366 -4.51 -22.04 11.15
C ARG A 366 -5.27 -23.21 11.77
N ARG A 367 -4.59 -24.31 12.13
CA ARG A 367 -5.18 -25.54 12.65
C ARG A 367 -5.60 -25.41 14.12
N ASP A 368 -6.54 -26.23 14.51
CA ASP A 368 -6.96 -26.41 15.91
C ASP A 368 -5.98 -27.28 16.73
N VAL A 369 -4.86 -27.69 16.12
CA VAL A 369 -3.82 -28.51 16.75
C VAL A 369 -2.45 -27.89 16.53
N PRO A 370 -1.44 -28.16 17.40
CA PRO A 370 -0.08 -27.70 17.17
C PRO A 370 0.49 -28.22 15.84
N ALA A 371 1.32 -27.43 15.17
CA ALA A 371 1.97 -27.79 13.93
C ALA A 371 3.47 -27.55 14.01
N GLU A 372 4.26 -28.52 13.56
CA GLU A 372 5.67 -28.29 13.28
C GLU A 372 5.80 -27.57 11.94
N MET A 373 6.38 -26.37 11.97
CA MET A 373 6.46 -25.48 10.82
C MET A 373 7.92 -25.11 10.53
N THR A 374 8.24 -25.02 9.25
CA THR A 374 9.61 -24.73 8.79
C THR A 374 9.61 -23.51 7.87
N VAL A 375 10.55 -22.60 8.10
CA VAL A 375 10.95 -21.58 7.12
C VAL A 375 12.24 -22.01 6.42
N ASN A 376 12.23 -22.11 5.08
CA ASN A 376 13.42 -22.21 4.27
C ASN A 376 13.97 -20.80 4.00
N PHE A 377 15.27 -20.59 4.29
CA PHE A 377 15.84 -19.24 4.22
C PHE A 377 15.88 -18.69 2.79
N ALA A 378 16.03 -19.55 1.79
CA ALA A 378 15.93 -19.13 0.39
C ALA A 378 14.55 -18.54 0.04
N GLN A 379 13.46 -19.15 0.55
CA GLN A 379 12.11 -18.60 0.39
C GLN A 379 11.94 -17.25 1.11
N ALA A 380 12.63 -17.07 2.24
CA ALA A 380 12.68 -15.78 2.93
C ALA A 380 13.63 -14.76 2.26
N GLY A 381 14.29 -15.09 1.15
CA GLY A 381 15.21 -14.21 0.44
C GLY A 381 16.59 -14.10 1.09
N LEU A 382 17.04 -15.13 1.82
CA LEU A 382 18.33 -15.21 2.50
C LEU A 382 19.13 -16.44 2.09
N LYS A 383 20.46 -16.36 2.22
CA LYS A 383 21.39 -17.49 2.02
C LYS A 383 22.51 -17.49 3.05
N GLY A 384 23.21 -18.65 3.13
CA GLY A 384 24.34 -18.86 4.02
C GLY A 384 23.92 -19.07 5.46
N SER A 385 24.78 -18.67 6.38
CA SER A 385 24.53 -18.78 7.81
C SER A 385 23.57 -17.67 8.27
N VAL A 386 22.47 -18.06 8.91
CA VAL A 386 21.38 -17.15 9.34
C VAL A 386 21.20 -17.24 10.84
N SER A 387 21.31 -16.10 11.53
CA SER A 387 20.93 -16.00 12.93
C SER A 387 19.41 -15.83 13.06
N VAL A 388 18.84 -16.48 14.07
CA VAL A 388 17.41 -16.54 14.34
C VAL A 388 17.12 -15.93 15.71
N ARG A 389 16.21 -14.96 15.77
CA ARG A 389 15.70 -14.37 17.01
C ARG A 389 14.19 -14.50 17.06
N ASP A 390 13.68 -15.06 18.12
CA ASP A 390 12.26 -15.14 18.43
C ASP A 390 11.80 -13.81 19.01
N LEU A 391 10.93 -13.09 18.29
CA LEU A 391 10.49 -11.74 18.67
C LEU A 391 9.40 -11.76 19.73
N ARG A 392 8.59 -12.83 19.81
CA ARG A 392 7.58 -12.99 20.87
C ARG A 392 8.25 -13.25 22.22
N ALA A 393 9.17 -14.22 22.24
CA ALA A 393 9.94 -14.55 23.43
C ALA A 393 11.10 -13.58 23.71
N ARG A 394 11.47 -12.71 22.76
CA ARG A 394 12.62 -11.81 22.81
C ARG A 394 13.93 -12.56 23.12
N ALA A 395 14.10 -13.71 22.48
CA ALA A 395 15.20 -14.64 22.75
C ALA A 395 15.93 -15.05 21.47
N ASP A 396 17.25 -15.13 21.54
CA ASP A 396 18.06 -15.66 20.45
C ASP A 396 17.93 -17.19 20.39
N ARG A 397 17.79 -17.71 19.18
CA ARG A 397 17.63 -19.15 18.90
C ARG A 397 18.87 -19.75 18.22
N GLY A 398 19.98 -19.01 18.19
CA GLY A 398 21.22 -19.44 17.59
C GLY A 398 21.31 -19.12 16.09
N THR A 399 22.20 -19.84 15.42
CA THR A 399 22.53 -19.67 14.00
C THR A 399 22.47 -21.02 13.31
N THR A 400 21.86 -21.07 12.13
CA THR A 400 21.73 -22.29 11.34
C THR A 400 21.85 -21.98 9.85
N THR A 401 21.88 -23.00 9.02
CA THR A 401 21.89 -22.91 7.56
C THR A 401 20.59 -23.50 7.01
N ASP A 402 20.21 -23.06 5.83
CA ASP A 402 19.11 -23.55 5.00
C ASP A 402 17.70 -23.36 5.55
N LYS A 403 17.42 -23.72 6.80
CA LYS A 403 16.07 -23.69 7.37
C LYS A 403 16.06 -23.54 8.90
N TYR A 404 14.90 -23.15 9.42
CA TYR A 404 14.60 -23.18 10.84
C TYR A 404 13.20 -23.77 11.06
N THR A 405 13.07 -24.68 12.03
CA THR A 405 11.83 -25.39 12.35
C THR A 405 11.41 -25.08 13.79
N VAL A 406 10.11 -24.88 14.00
CA VAL A 406 9.52 -24.60 15.31
C VAL A 406 8.10 -25.14 15.39
N THR A 407 7.69 -25.59 16.58
CA THR A 407 6.28 -25.95 16.85
C THR A 407 5.48 -24.69 17.14
N VAL A 408 4.41 -24.49 16.37
CA VAL A 408 3.46 -23.36 16.51
C VAL A 408 2.16 -23.88 17.11
N PRO A 409 1.64 -23.26 18.19
CA PRO A 409 0.40 -23.71 18.82
C PRO A 409 -0.82 -23.54 17.90
N PRO A 410 -1.99 -24.11 18.25
CA PRO A 410 -3.23 -23.91 17.52
C PRO A 410 -3.55 -22.41 17.38
N HIS A 411 -3.97 -21.97 16.20
CA HIS A 411 -4.27 -20.58 15.84
C HIS A 411 -3.12 -19.60 16.16
N GLY A 412 -1.94 -20.15 16.41
CA GLY A 412 -0.78 -19.42 16.89
C GLY A 412 0.13 -18.93 15.76
N THR A 413 1.10 -18.11 16.17
CA THR A 413 2.18 -17.63 15.31
C THR A 413 3.53 -17.80 16.00
N ALA A 414 4.57 -18.10 15.19
CA ALA A 414 5.96 -17.82 15.58
C ALA A 414 6.45 -16.62 14.77
N MET A 415 6.94 -15.56 15.42
CA MET A 415 7.51 -14.41 14.74
C MET A 415 9.01 -14.34 14.97
N LEU A 416 9.75 -14.44 13.89
CA LEU A 416 11.20 -14.54 13.89
C LEU A 416 11.82 -13.34 13.18
N LYS A 417 12.93 -12.83 13.71
CA LYS A 417 13.85 -11.98 12.96
C LYS A 417 15.04 -12.82 12.50
N LEU A 418 15.22 -12.90 11.19
CA LEU A 418 16.31 -13.61 10.55
C LEU A 418 17.35 -12.61 10.06
N ARG A 419 18.63 -12.95 10.21
CA ARG A 419 19.74 -12.14 9.68
C ARG A 419 20.76 -13.04 9.00
N GLY A 420 20.94 -12.81 7.69
CA GLY A 420 21.84 -13.56 6.83
C GLY A 420 22.35 -12.73 5.67
N THR A 421 22.73 -13.38 4.59
CA THR A 421 23.11 -12.72 3.33
C THR A 421 21.90 -12.66 2.40
N ASP A 422 21.59 -11.49 1.86
CA ASP A 422 20.48 -11.32 0.91
C ASP A 422 20.68 -12.18 -0.33
N LEU A 423 19.62 -12.90 -0.73
CA LEU A 423 19.48 -13.38 -2.10
C LEU A 423 19.01 -12.20 -2.97
N VAL A 424 19.77 -11.91 -4.00
CA VAL A 424 19.50 -10.77 -4.90
C VAL A 424 19.25 -11.26 -6.34
N PRO A 425 18.34 -10.61 -7.09
CA PRO A 425 18.01 -11.02 -8.46
C PRO A 425 18.99 -10.45 -9.48
N GLY A 426 20.26 -10.86 -9.44
CA GLY A 426 21.29 -10.40 -10.38
C GLY A 426 22.25 -9.35 -9.85
N GLU A 427 22.81 -8.55 -10.77
CA GLU A 427 23.80 -7.50 -10.47
C GLU A 427 23.12 -6.21 -10.00
N ALA A 428 23.56 -5.68 -8.85
CA ALA A 428 23.11 -4.37 -8.40
C ALA A 428 23.75 -3.26 -9.24
N VAL A 429 22.92 -2.47 -9.91
CA VAL A 429 23.39 -1.30 -10.69
C VAL A 429 23.15 0.03 -9.97
N GLY A 430 22.76 -0.02 -8.70
CA GLY A 430 22.52 1.13 -7.83
C GLY A 430 21.16 1.76 -8.02
N SER A 431 21.03 3.01 -7.59
CA SER A 431 19.81 3.82 -7.54
C SER A 431 18.97 3.67 -6.27
N ASP A 432 18.15 4.69 -6.03
CA ASP A 432 17.15 4.85 -4.99
C ASP A 432 15.74 4.80 -5.62
N ALA A 433 15.45 3.74 -6.37
CA ALA A 433 14.25 3.62 -7.19
C ALA A 433 12.96 3.61 -6.37
N THR A 434 11.97 4.40 -6.80
CA THR A 434 10.63 4.44 -6.19
C THR A 434 9.53 3.90 -7.10
N ALA A 435 9.90 3.47 -8.32
CA ALA A 435 9.03 2.78 -9.26
C ALA A 435 9.83 1.67 -9.95
N SER A 436 9.14 0.77 -10.64
CA SER A 436 9.78 -0.25 -11.45
C SER A 436 10.69 0.39 -12.50
N PRO A 437 11.91 -0.11 -12.71
CA PRO A 437 12.83 0.42 -13.72
C PRO A 437 12.46 -0.06 -15.13
N ALA A 438 13.05 0.56 -16.14
CA ALA A 438 12.98 0.13 -17.52
C ALA A 438 14.40 0.01 -18.12
N ILE A 439 14.54 -0.77 -19.18
CA ILE A 439 15.81 -1.01 -19.85
C ILE A 439 15.65 -0.91 -21.38
N ALA A 440 16.59 -0.21 -22.03
CA ALA A 440 16.78 -0.20 -23.47
C ALA A 440 18.22 -0.55 -23.82
N ARG A 441 18.51 -0.86 -25.07
CA ARG A 441 19.85 -1.17 -25.54
C ARG A 441 20.20 -0.38 -26.81
N ILE A 442 21.44 0.06 -26.91
CA ILE A 442 22.04 0.56 -28.15
C ILE A 442 23.23 -0.34 -28.43
N GLY A 443 23.12 -1.22 -29.42
CA GLY A 443 24.12 -2.28 -29.61
C GLY A 443 24.22 -3.12 -28.33
N ASP A 444 25.42 -3.23 -27.78
CA ASP A 444 25.69 -3.96 -26.55
C ASP A 444 25.55 -3.12 -25.27
N GLU A 445 25.38 -1.82 -25.40
CA GLU A 445 25.23 -0.92 -24.27
C GLU A 445 23.80 -0.97 -23.71
N ALA A 446 23.65 -1.34 -22.44
CA ALA A 446 22.38 -1.29 -21.73
C ALA A 446 22.19 0.08 -21.06
N LEU A 447 21.05 0.72 -21.31
CA LEU A 447 20.60 1.94 -20.66
C LEU A 447 19.45 1.59 -19.71
N VAL A 448 19.60 1.93 -18.43
CA VAL A 448 18.58 1.66 -17.42
C VAL A 448 17.95 2.97 -16.99
N PHE A 449 16.62 2.97 -16.90
CA PHE A 449 15.82 4.14 -16.52
C PHE A 449 15.08 3.86 -15.23
N SER A 450 15.10 4.82 -14.30
CA SER A 450 14.47 4.67 -12.98
C SER A 450 13.89 5.99 -12.51
N ARG A 451 12.84 5.92 -11.71
CA ARG A 451 12.29 7.04 -10.94
C ARG A 451 12.98 7.10 -9.58
N SER A 452 13.62 8.22 -9.26
CA SER A 452 14.30 8.43 -7.98
C SER A 452 13.33 8.75 -6.83
N THR A 453 13.83 8.78 -5.60
CA THR A 453 13.08 9.23 -4.40
C THR A 453 12.58 10.67 -4.53
N GLY A 454 13.29 11.53 -5.25
CA GLY A 454 12.83 12.89 -5.59
C GLY A 454 11.79 12.95 -6.71
N GLY A 455 11.34 11.80 -7.22
CA GLY A 455 10.35 11.73 -8.31
C GLY A 455 10.91 11.96 -9.71
N GLU A 456 12.21 12.24 -9.86
CA GLU A 456 12.84 12.50 -11.14
C GLU A 456 13.14 11.23 -11.94
N LEU A 457 13.04 11.33 -13.25
CA LEU A 457 13.57 10.32 -14.17
C LEU A 457 15.09 10.39 -14.21
N LYS A 458 15.74 9.27 -13.89
CA LYS A 458 17.19 9.07 -14.01
C LYS A 458 17.51 8.01 -15.05
N MET A 459 18.69 8.13 -15.66
CA MET A 459 19.24 7.16 -16.62
C MET A 459 20.64 6.72 -16.18
N LEU A 460 20.86 5.41 -16.17
CA LEU A 460 22.18 4.81 -16.06
C LEU A 460 22.74 4.57 -17.47
N ARG A 461 23.91 5.11 -17.74
CA ARG A 461 24.67 4.85 -18.96
C ARG A 461 26.17 4.84 -18.65
N GLY A 462 26.90 3.86 -19.15
CA GLY A 462 28.35 3.74 -18.90
C GLY A 462 28.71 3.70 -17.40
N GLY A 463 27.86 3.08 -16.56
CA GLY A 463 28.05 2.99 -15.12
C GLY A 463 27.72 4.26 -14.32
N LYS A 464 27.23 5.33 -14.96
CA LYS A 464 26.90 6.61 -14.31
C LYS A 464 25.40 6.92 -14.40
N TRP A 465 24.81 7.26 -13.25
CA TRP A 465 23.44 7.78 -13.18
C TRP A 465 23.40 9.28 -13.45
N SER A 466 22.50 9.70 -14.31
CA SER A 466 22.25 11.12 -14.63
C SER A 466 20.76 11.43 -14.56
N SER A 467 20.39 12.65 -14.13
CA SER A 467 19.00 13.12 -14.18
C SER A 467 18.61 13.53 -15.59
N LEU A 468 17.39 13.22 -16.00
CA LEU A 468 16.77 13.71 -17.23
C LEU A 468 15.84 14.90 -16.99
N GLY A 469 15.83 15.46 -15.77
CA GLY A 469 15.24 16.76 -15.43
C GLY A 469 13.71 16.80 -15.45
N LYS A 470 13.00 15.66 -15.46
CA LYS A 470 11.53 15.62 -15.42
C LYS A 470 11.03 14.77 -14.26
N ALA A 471 10.14 15.33 -13.46
CA ALA A 471 9.36 14.57 -12.51
C ALA A 471 8.34 13.69 -13.25
N ILE A 472 8.26 12.43 -12.85
CA ILE A 472 7.42 11.42 -13.48
C ILE A 472 6.61 10.65 -12.44
N GLN A 473 5.53 10.03 -12.90
CA GLN A 473 4.70 9.10 -12.13
C GLN A 473 4.88 7.68 -12.66
N GLY A 474 5.14 6.72 -11.75
CA GLY A 474 5.23 5.31 -12.10
C GLY A 474 6.48 4.93 -12.90
N GLN A 475 6.40 3.82 -13.59
CA GLN A 475 7.47 3.20 -14.38
C GLN A 475 7.71 3.96 -15.69
N PRO A 476 8.95 4.32 -16.07
CA PRO A 476 9.23 4.79 -17.44
C PRO A 476 9.02 3.66 -18.45
N ALA A 477 8.65 4.01 -19.67
CA ALA A 477 8.61 3.10 -20.81
C ALA A 477 9.70 3.52 -21.81
N VAL A 478 10.43 2.55 -22.37
CA VAL A 478 11.55 2.84 -23.26
C VAL A 478 11.55 1.90 -24.47
N ARG A 479 11.97 2.43 -25.62
CA ARG A 479 12.25 1.64 -26.82
C ARG A 479 13.52 2.10 -27.50
N THR A 480 14.12 1.24 -28.30
CA THR A 480 15.26 1.56 -29.15
C THR A 480 14.79 1.74 -30.59
N VAL A 481 15.25 2.79 -31.26
CA VAL A 481 14.96 3.08 -32.67
C VAL A 481 16.29 3.26 -33.39
N GLY A 482 16.82 2.20 -33.98
CA GLY A 482 18.17 2.19 -34.52
C GLY A 482 19.21 2.46 -33.43
N SER A 483 19.95 3.58 -33.55
CA SER A 483 20.90 4.05 -32.54
C SER A 483 20.30 5.01 -31.50
N ASP A 484 19.00 5.30 -31.60
CA ASP A 484 18.29 6.23 -30.73
C ASP A 484 17.52 5.51 -29.64
N VAL A 485 17.19 6.22 -28.56
CA VAL A 485 16.32 5.72 -27.51
C VAL A 485 15.19 6.72 -27.25
N GLU A 486 13.97 6.23 -27.31
CA GLU A 486 12.81 7.01 -26.87
C GLU A 486 12.38 6.59 -25.47
N VAL A 487 12.13 7.59 -24.61
CA VAL A 487 11.53 7.40 -23.29
C VAL A 487 10.16 8.05 -23.26
N THR A 488 9.17 7.27 -22.84
CA THR A 488 7.78 7.71 -22.67
C THR A 488 7.41 7.57 -21.19
N VAL A 489 6.82 8.62 -20.61
CA VAL A 489 6.52 8.70 -19.19
C VAL A 489 5.14 9.31 -18.96
N ARG A 490 4.56 9.06 -17.79
CA ARG A 490 3.46 9.86 -17.25
C ARG A 490 4.05 11.01 -16.44
N GLY A 491 3.70 12.24 -16.81
CA GLY A 491 4.06 13.43 -16.04
C GLY A 491 3.19 13.62 -14.79
N ASN A 492 3.55 14.58 -13.94
CA ASN A 492 2.73 14.97 -12.77
C ASN A 492 1.37 15.58 -13.16
N ASP A 493 1.24 16.01 -14.42
CA ASP A 493 0.00 16.49 -15.04
C ASP A 493 -0.88 15.35 -15.60
N ASN A 494 -0.51 14.09 -15.35
CA ASN A 494 -1.17 12.87 -15.84
C ASN A 494 -1.24 12.71 -17.35
N ARG A 495 -0.46 13.48 -18.09
CA ARG A 495 -0.31 13.31 -19.53
C ARG A 495 0.85 12.40 -19.85
N ALA A 496 0.77 11.76 -21.01
CA ALA A 496 1.94 11.08 -21.60
C ALA A 496 2.90 12.12 -22.17
N TRP A 497 4.18 11.92 -21.87
CA TRP A 497 5.29 12.73 -22.39
C TRP A 497 6.35 11.84 -22.97
N GLN A 498 6.96 12.28 -24.08
CA GLN A 498 8.01 11.54 -24.78
C GLN A 498 9.23 12.41 -25.01
N ARG A 499 10.41 11.79 -24.98
CA ARG A 499 11.70 12.42 -25.28
C ARG A 499 12.61 11.43 -25.97
N THR A 500 13.43 11.89 -26.91
CA THR A 500 14.34 11.05 -27.70
C THR A 500 15.79 11.40 -27.42
N LEU A 501 16.60 10.37 -27.21
CA LEU A 501 18.05 10.43 -27.23
C LEU A 501 18.51 10.17 -28.69
N HIS A 502 19.01 11.19 -29.39
CA HIS A 502 19.49 11.10 -30.76
C HIS A 502 20.96 11.50 -30.80
N ASN A 503 21.82 10.66 -31.39
CA ASN A 503 23.26 10.89 -31.47
C ASN A 503 23.90 11.29 -30.11
N GLY A 504 23.50 10.65 -29.04
CA GLY A 504 24.00 10.88 -27.67
C GLY A 504 23.48 12.16 -27.00
N ARG A 505 22.57 12.89 -27.63
CA ARG A 505 21.96 14.12 -27.07
C ARG A 505 20.46 13.98 -26.88
N TRP A 506 19.96 14.42 -25.74
CA TRP A 506 18.53 14.46 -25.45
C TRP A 506 17.85 15.66 -26.11
N GLY A 507 16.81 15.41 -26.91
CA GLY A 507 15.89 16.42 -27.41
C GLY A 507 15.00 17.04 -26.32
N SER A 508 14.01 17.85 -26.70
CA SER A 508 13.01 18.40 -25.78
C SER A 508 11.90 17.40 -25.47
N TRP A 509 11.23 17.58 -24.33
CA TRP A 509 10.02 16.82 -23.99
C TRP A 509 8.85 17.24 -24.90
N LYS A 510 8.18 16.25 -25.49
CA LYS A 510 6.96 16.42 -26.28
C LYS A 510 5.78 15.83 -25.53
N SER A 511 4.70 16.59 -25.35
CA SER A 511 3.44 16.06 -24.80
C SER A 511 2.72 15.25 -25.87
N LEU A 512 2.26 14.06 -25.46
CA LEU A 512 1.36 13.21 -26.26
C LEU A 512 -0.10 13.34 -25.79
N GLY A 513 -0.34 14.19 -24.78
CA GLY A 513 -1.68 14.37 -24.21
C GLY A 513 -2.14 13.16 -23.37
N GLY A 514 -3.44 12.90 -23.40
CA GLY A 514 -4.10 11.85 -22.62
C GLY A 514 -4.44 12.28 -21.20
N LYS A 515 -5.26 11.44 -20.54
CA LYS A 515 -5.60 11.53 -19.12
C LYS A 515 -5.36 10.16 -18.50
N LEU A 516 -4.18 9.98 -17.96
CA LEU A 516 -3.66 8.68 -17.54
C LEU A 516 -3.77 8.50 -16.04
N THR A 517 -4.13 7.29 -15.61
CA THR A 517 -4.13 6.89 -14.19
C THR A 517 -2.96 6.00 -13.81
N ASP A 518 -2.22 5.48 -14.81
CA ASP A 518 -0.98 4.74 -14.60
C ASP A 518 0.05 5.09 -15.69
N ALA A 519 1.28 4.57 -15.54
CA ALA A 519 2.36 4.80 -16.48
C ALA A 519 2.06 4.17 -17.86
N PRO A 520 2.48 4.80 -18.98
CA PRO A 520 2.33 4.21 -20.31
C PRO A 520 3.30 3.04 -20.51
N SER A 521 2.99 2.17 -21.49
CA SER A 521 3.90 1.19 -22.07
C SER A 521 4.12 1.49 -23.54
N VAL A 522 5.27 1.12 -24.08
CA VAL A 522 5.63 1.33 -25.49
C VAL A 522 6.24 0.06 -26.07
N SER A 523 5.79 -0.35 -27.25
CA SER A 523 6.39 -1.45 -28.02
C SER A 523 7.52 -0.94 -28.94
N GLN A 524 8.29 -1.87 -29.53
CA GLN A 524 9.41 -1.51 -30.40
C GLN A 524 8.95 -0.80 -31.68
N ASP A 525 7.75 -1.07 -32.19
CA ASP A 525 7.14 -0.39 -33.34
C ASP A 525 6.63 1.03 -33.01
N GLY A 526 6.63 1.44 -31.74
CA GLY A 526 6.18 2.76 -31.29
C GLY A 526 4.73 2.83 -30.86
N THR A 527 4.01 1.72 -30.85
CA THR A 527 2.66 1.64 -30.29
C THR A 527 2.72 1.92 -28.79
N ILE A 528 1.90 2.84 -28.30
CA ILE A 528 1.82 3.20 -26.87
C ILE A 528 0.45 2.83 -26.34
N VAL A 529 0.43 2.18 -25.18
CA VAL A 529 -0.82 1.94 -24.42
C VAL A 529 -0.70 2.51 -23.02
N ALA A 530 -1.84 2.93 -22.46
CA ALA A 530 -1.93 3.42 -21.10
C ALA A 530 -3.31 3.13 -20.50
N ARG A 531 -3.42 3.21 -19.17
CA ARG A 531 -4.69 3.16 -18.46
C ARG A 531 -5.28 4.56 -18.35
N GLY A 532 -6.52 4.74 -18.82
CA GLY A 532 -7.26 5.99 -18.75
C GLY A 532 -7.98 6.20 -17.40
N GLU A 533 -8.61 7.36 -17.24
CA GLU A 533 -9.42 7.71 -16.05
C GLU A 533 -10.65 6.79 -15.87
N ASP A 534 -11.12 6.21 -16.97
CA ASP A 534 -12.22 5.24 -17.01
C ASP A 534 -11.78 3.81 -16.62
N GLY A 535 -10.51 3.62 -16.25
CA GLY A 535 -9.93 2.32 -15.92
C GLY A 535 -9.70 1.40 -17.13
N LYS A 536 -9.90 1.86 -18.34
CA LYS A 536 -9.75 1.06 -19.56
C LYS A 536 -8.40 1.28 -20.23
N VAL A 537 -8.07 0.40 -21.17
CA VAL A 537 -6.85 0.54 -21.99
C VAL A 537 -7.09 1.55 -23.10
N TRP A 538 -6.19 2.49 -23.22
CA TRP A 538 -6.13 3.47 -24.30
C TRP A 538 -4.86 3.28 -25.12
N LEU A 539 -5.02 3.35 -26.44
CA LEU A 539 -3.98 3.23 -27.47
C LEU A 539 -3.67 4.61 -28.03
N TYR A 540 -2.39 4.93 -28.19
CA TYR A 540 -1.92 6.13 -28.88
C TYR A 540 -1.23 5.77 -30.19
N GLN A 541 -1.80 6.27 -31.29
CA GLN A 541 -1.23 6.24 -32.65
C GLN A 541 -1.40 7.63 -33.29
N GLY A 542 -0.83 8.67 -32.65
CA GLY A 542 -1.08 10.07 -33.00
C GLY A 542 -2.26 10.69 -32.26
N THR A 543 -3.30 9.92 -32.00
CA THR A 543 -4.46 10.26 -31.15
C THR A 543 -4.73 9.11 -30.19
N TRP A 544 -5.41 9.42 -29.05
CA TRP A 544 -5.81 8.43 -28.09
C TRP A 544 -7.16 7.79 -28.48
N THR A 545 -7.20 6.47 -28.58
CA THR A 545 -8.42 5.68 -28.84
C THR A 545 -8.56 4.57 -27.79
N SER A 546 -9.78 4.28 -27.34
CA SER A 546 -10.01 3.24 -26.34
C SER A 546 -9.94 1.85 -26.98
N LEU A 547 -9.22 0.95 -26.32
CA LEU A 547 -9.23 -0.49 -26.60
C LEU A 547 -10.23 -1.25 -25.69
N GLY A 548 -10.88 -0.57 -24.74
CA GLY A 548 -11.74 -1.22 -23.75
C GLY A 548 -10.97 -1.98 -22.69
N ALA A 549 -11.64 -2.93 -22.05
CA ALA A 549 -11.10 -3.79 -21.00
C ALA A 549 -11.81 -5.16 -21.05
N PRO A 550 -11.22 -6.24 -20.46
CA PRO A 550 -11.88 -7.53 -20.33
C PRO A 550 -13.20 -7.40 -19.57
N GLY A 551 -14.31 -7.92 -20.15
CA GLY A 551 -15.63 -7.86 -19.52
C GLY A 551 -16.15 -6.43 -19.24
N ASP A 552 -15.55 -5.42 -19.88
CA ASP A 552 -15.81 -3.98 -19.66
C ASP A 552 -15.52 -3.47 -18.24
N ALA A 553 -14.88 -4.31 -17.39
CA ALA A 553 -14.46 -3.95 -16.05
C ALA A 553 -13.11 -3.19 -16.05
N PRO A 554 -12.82 -2.32 -15.07
CA PRO A 554 -11.54 -1.64 -14.98
C PRO A 554 -10.36 -2.61 -14.91
N ILE A 555 -9.25 -2.27 -15.58
CA ILE A 555 -7.98 -2.97 -15.44
C ILE A 555 -7.20 -2.43 -14.24
N TYR A 556 -6.26 -3.23 -13.74
CA TYR A 556 -5.41 -2.88 -12.60
C TYR A 556 -3.96 -2.71 -13.01
N GLY A 557 -3.35 -1.65 -12.50
CA GLY A 557 -1.98 -1.32 -12.82
C GLY A 557 -1.79 -0.88 -14.28
N ARG A 558 -0.55 -0.95 -14.72
CA ARG A 558 -0.09 -0.52 -16.03
C ARG A 558 -0.38 -1.60 -17.09
N PRO A 559 -1.04 -1.28 -18.20
CA PRO A 559 -1.09 -2.19 -19.33
C PRO A 559 0.29 -2.32 -19.98
N SER A 560 0.56 -3.43 -20.67
CA SER A 560 1.81 -3.65 -21.40
C SER A 560 1.55 -3.95 -22.86
N VAL A 561 2.47 -3.54 -23.77
CA VAL A 561 2.36 -3.78 -25.21
C VAL A 561 3.69 -4.22 -25.80
N ALA A 562 3.68 -5.29 -26.59
CA ALA A 562 4.77 -5.72 -27.46
C ALA A 562 4.27 -6.72 -28.51
N GLY A 563 4.92 -6.79 -29.69
CA GLY A 563 4.61 -7.77 -30.74
C GLY A 563 3.14 -7.75 -31.17
N GLY A 564 2.53 -6.55 -31.25
CA GLY A 564 1.13 -6.39 -31.59
C GLY A 564 0.12 -6.93 -30.56
N GLN A 565 0.56 -7.28 -29.34
CA GLN A 565 -0.29 -7.74 -28.26
C GLN A 565 -0.33 -6.73 -27.10
N VAL A 566 -1.47 -6.63 -26.45
CA VAL A 566 -1.65 -5.89 -25.17
C VAL A 566 -1.93 -6.89 -24.07
N ALA A 567 -1.27 -6.73 -22.92
CA ALA A 567 -1.53 -7.50 -21.71
C ALA A 567 -1.99 -6.59 -20.58
N VAL A 568 -2.94 -7.07 -19.78
CA VAL A 568 -3.49 -6.37 -18.61
C VAL A 568 -3.69 -7.34 -17.45
N ARG A 569 -3.76 -6.77 -16.23
CA ARG A 569 -4.28 -7.45 -15.04
C ARG A 569 -5.69 -6.96 -14.77
N THR A 570 -6.59 -7.88 -14.42
CA THR A 570 -7.96 -7.56 -14.02
C THR A 570 -8.12 -7.54 -12.49
N ALA A 571 -9.31 -7.23 -12.03
CA ALA A 571 -9.70 -7.23 -10.64
C ALA A 571 -9.49 -8.57 -9.92
N SER A 572 -9.70 -9.67 -10.62
CA SER A 572 -9.43 -11.02 -10.12
C SER A 572 -7.95 -11.43 -10.18
N ASP A 573 -7.06 -10.46 -10.39
CA ASP A 573 -5.61 -10.64 -10.51
C ASP A 573 -5.16 -11.54 -11.68
N ASN A 574 -6.07 -11.87 -12.59
CA ASN A 574 -5.78 -12.67 -13.77
C ASN A 574 -5.17 -11.81 -14.89
N VAL A 575 -4.31 -12.45 -15.67
CA VAL A 575 -3.74 -11.86 -16.88
C VAL A 575 -4.64 -12.07 -18.07
N TRP A 576 -4.93 -11.00 -18.79
CA TRP A 576 -5.65 -11.04 -20.06
C TRP A 576 -4.83 -10.40 -21.16
N VAL A 577 -4.96 -10.94 -22.37
CA VAL A 577 -4.27 -10.44 -23.56
C VAL A 577 -5.24 -10.24 -24.71
N ARG A 578 -4.91 -9.31 -25.62
CA ARG A 578 -5.61 -9.14 -26.90
C ARG A 578 -4.68 -8.56 -27.96
N PRO A 579 -4.92 -8.80 -29.26
CA PRO A 579 -4.22 -8.11 -30.34
C PRO A 579 -4.52 -6.60 -30.36
N VAL A 580 -3.52 -5.76 -30.61
CA VAL A 580 -3.68 -4.32 -30.80
C VAL A 580 -4.60 -4.02 -31.98
N ALA A 581 -4.47 -4.78 -33.07
CA ALA A 581 -5.27 -4.63 -34.29
C ALA A 581 -6.77 -4.91 -34.12
N GLY A 582 -7.18 -5.42 -32.97
CA GLY A 582 -8.57 -5.77 -32.68
C GLY A 582 -8.73 -7.24 -32.31
N GLY A 583 -9.92 -7.61 -31.83
CA GLY A 583 -10.23 -8.97 -31.37
C GLY A 583 -10.72 -9.00 -29.92
N GLN A 584 -11.01 -10.19 -29.46
CA GLN A 584 -11.50 -10.41 -28.10
C GLN A 584 -10.34 -10.50 -27.09
N TRP A 585 -10.63 -10.16 -25.84
CA TRP A 585 -9.73 -10.41 -24.72
C TRP A 585 -9.71 -11.93 -24.42
N THR A 586 -8.52 -12.47 -24.21
CA THR A 586 -8.29 -13.88 -23.87
C THR A 586 -7.60 -13.95 -22.52
N SER A 587 -8.14 -14.71 -21.58
CA SER A 587 -7.50 -14.96 -20.28
C SER A 587 -6.33 -15.93 -20.44
N LEU A 588 -5.22 -15.61 -19.83
CA LEU A 588 -4.09 -16.53 -19.65
C LEU A 588 -4.10 -17.22 -18.28
N GLY A 589 -5.16 -16.96 -17.49
CA GLY A 589 -5.27 -17.49 -16.14
C GLY A 589 -4.25 -16.85 -15.19
N ASP A 590 -3.97 -17.55 -14.11
CA ASP A 590 -3.01 -17.26 -13.06
C ASP A 590 -3.19 -15.94 -12.29
N VAL A 591 -2.78 -15.96 -11.03
CA VAL A 591 -2.89 -14.82 -10.12
C VAL A 591 -1.54 -14.13 -10.03
N ILE A 592 -1.52 -12.86 -10.45
CA ILE A 592 -0.33 -12.00 -10.39
C ILE A 592 -0.55 -10.84 -9.43
N SER A 593 0.52 -10.35 -8.80
CA SER A 593 0.48 -9.25 -7.83
C SER A 593 1.06 -7.94 -8.36
N GLY A 594 1.26 -7.82 -9.66
CA GLY A 594 1.86 -6.63 -10.28
C GLY A 594 1.42 -6.46 -11.73
N SER A 595 1.85 -5.39 -12.36
CA SER A 595 1.58 -5.18 -13.78
C SER A 595 2.35 -6.18 -14.64
N PRO A 596 1.74 -6.77 -15.67
CA PRO A 596 2.44 -7.63 -16.62
C PRO A 596 3.44 -6.81 -17.44
N THR A 597 4.48 -7.49 -17.95
CA THR A 597 5.43 -6.89 -18.89
C THR A 597 5.60 -7.79 -20.11
N LEU A 598 5.23 -7.26 -21.25
CA LEU A 598 5.48 -7.89 -22.55
C LEU A 598 6.80 -7.44 -23.12
N VAL A 599 7.52 -8.36 -23.74
CA VAL A 599 8.69 -8.08 -24.59
C VAL A 599 8.67 -9.03 -25.79
N GLU A 600 8.93 -8.48 -26.96
CA GLU A 600 9.06 -9.26 -28.19
C GLU A 600 10.53 -9.58 -28.43
N PHE A 601 10.81 -10.83 -28.76
CA PHE A 601 12.13 -11.30 -29.07
C PHE A 601 12.09 -12.56 -29.95
N GLN A 602 12.84 -12.57 -31.07
CA GLN A 602 12.95 -13.70 -31.98
C GLN A 602 11.60 -14.31 -32.40
N ASP A 603 10.69 -13.50 -32.90
CA ASP A 603 9.32 -13.88 -33.32
C ASP A 603 8.46 -14.51 -32.23
N ARG A 604 8.87 -14.36 -30.96
CA ARG A 604 8.11 -14.74 -29.76
C ARG A 604 7.81 -13.56 -28.90
N ILE A 605 6.71 -13.65 -28.19
CA ILE A 605 6.34 -12.69 -27.17
C ILE A 605 6.51 -13.35 -25.81
N TYR A 606 7.25 -12.70 -24.94
CA TYR A 606 7.45 -13.10 -23.55
C TYR A 606 6.61 -12.19 -22.66
N LEU A 607 5.83 -12.77 -21.78
CA LEU A 607 5.10 -12.07 -20.75
C LEU A 607 5.70 -12.44 -19.39
N PHE A 608 6.18 -11.44 -18.69
CA PHE A 608 6.67 -11.57 -17.32
C PHE A 608 5.64 -10.99 -16.36
N ALA A 609 5.40 -11.68 -15.26
CA ALA A 609 4.51 -11.25 -14.19
C ALA A 609 5.05 -11.65 -12.82
N ARG A 610 4.83 -10.82 -11.83
CA ARG A 610 5.18 -11.09 -10.44
C ARG A 610 4.02 -11.80 -9.76
N ALA A 611 4.28 -12.91 -9.09
CA ALA A 611 3.30 -13.60 -8.26
C ALA A 611 3.14 -12.95 -6.86
N GLY A 612 2.18 -13.42 -6.08
CA GLY A 612 1.90 -12.91 -4.73
C GLY A 612 3.03 -13.14 -3.71
N ASP A 613 3.89 -14.13 -3.93
CA ASP A 613 5.09 -14.42 -3.13
C ASP A 613 6.33 -13.64 -3.60
N TYR A 614 6.15 -12.71 -4.56
CA TYR A 614 7.21 -11.90 -5.16
C TYR A 614 8.27 -12.71 -5.94
N THR A 615 7.94 -13.90 -6.41
CA THR A 615 8.67 -14.60 -7.47
C THR A 615 8.28 -14.05 -8.84
N LEU A 616 9.15 -14.26 -9.82
CA LEU A 616 8.88 -13.91 -11.21
C LEU A 616 8.40 -15.13 -11.98
N TRP A 617 7.30 -14.98 -12.69
CA TRP A 617 6.75 -15.97 -13.59
C TRP A 617 6.77 -15.48 -15.03
N GLN A 618 6.80 -16.42 -15.96
CA GLN A 618 6.86 -16.17 -17.39
C GLN A 618 5.93 -17.10 -18.14
N VAL A 619 5.28 -16.55 -19.17
CA VAL A 619 4.60 -17.30 -20.22
C VAL A 619 5.01 -16.76 -21.57
N ASN A 620 5.11 -17.63 -22.59
CA ASN A 620 5.56 -17.25 -23.91
C ASN A 620 4.46 -17.50 -24.94
N SER A 621 4.43 -16.65 -25.97
CA SER A 621 3.63 -16.88 -27.17
C SER A 621 4.53 -17.10 -28.38
N SER A 622 4.15 -18.08 -29.22
CA SER A 622 4.75 -18.32 -30.53
C SER A 622 3.64 -18.41 -31.56
N ALA A 623 3.74 -17.66 -32.65
CA ALA A 623 2.70 -17.58 -33.69
C ALA A 623 1.28 -17.30 -33.13
N GLY A 624 1.17 -16.49 -32.08
CA GLY A 624 -0.10 -16.11 -31.45
C GLY A 624 -0.68 -17.15 -30.46
N VAL A 625 -0.01 -18.28 -30.26
CA VAL A 625 -0.43 -19.32 -29.30
C VAL A 625 0.37 -19.16 -28.00
N TRP A 626 -0.34 -18.98 -26.88
CA TRP A 626 0.25 -18.86 -25.56
C TRP A 626 0.47 -20.24 -24.93
N GLY A 627 1.65 -20.46 -24.33
CA GLY A 627 2.02 -21.66 -23.59
C GLY A 627 1.54 -21.66 -22.15
N GLY A 628 2.12 -22.54 -21.34
CA GLY A 628 1.92 -22.58 -19.89
C GLY A 628 2.86 -21.61 -19.14
N TRP A 629 2.47 -21.24 -17.93
CA TRP A 629 3.29 -20.46 -17.01
C TRP A 629 4.39 -21.30 -16.40
N PHE A 630 5.56 -20.70 -16.20
CA PHE A 630 6.66 -21.30 -15.45
C PHE A 630 7.39 -20.25 -14.60
N ASN A 631 7.88 -20.69 -13.46
CA ASN A 631 8.64 -19.86 -12.52
C ASN A 631 10.05 -19.56 -13.05
N ARG A 632 10.55 -18.37 -12.74
CA ARG A 632 11.94 -17.95 -13.03
C ARG A 632 12.74 -18.01 -11.72
N PRO A 633 13.46 -19.11 -11.44
CA PRO A 633 14.14 -19.32 -10.16
C PRO A 633 15.29 -18.33 -9.91
N GLU A 634 15.74 -17.62 -10.95
CA GLU A 634 16.71 -16.53 -10.83
C GLU A 634 16.18 -15.33 -10.04
N PHE A 635 14.85 -15.28 -9.84
CA PHE A 635 14.17 -14.27 -9.03
C PHE A 635 13.50 -14.95 -7.83
N PRO A 636 14.26 -15.19 -6.75
CA PRO A 636 13.71 -15.83 -5.56
C PRO A 636 12.61 -14.98 -4.92
N SER A 637 11.77 -15.62 -4.11
CA SER A 637 10.71 -14.93 -3.36
C SER A 637 11.25 -13.71 -2.64
N ASN A 638 10.44 -12.65 -2.61
CA ASN A 638 10.78 -11.41 -1.91
C ASN A 638 12.03 -10.67 -2.45
N SER A 639 12.46 -10.97 -3.69
CA SER A 639 13.65 -10.38 -4.30
C SER A 639 13.34 -9.19 -5.22
N LEU A 640 12.07 -8.99 -5.59
CA LEU A 640 11.66 -7.89 -6.48
C LEU A 640 10.36 -7.23 -6.01
N VAL A 641 10.26 -5.93 -6.24
CA VAL A 641 9.08 -5.12 -5.95
C VAL A 641 8.63 -4.38 -7.20
N GLY A 642 7.36 -4.52 -7.56
CA GLY A 642 6.80 -3.92 -8.77
C GLY A 642 6.94 -4.79 -10.02
N ALA A 643 6.77 -4.20 -11.18
CA ALA A 643 6.88 -4.86 -12.47
C ALA A 643 8.36 -4.97 -12.91
N VAL A 644 8.62 -5.91 -13.80
CA VAL A 644 9.93 -6.09 -14.45
C VAL A 644 10.05 -5.12 -15.63
N GLY A 645 11.22 -4.51 -15.83
CA GLY A 645 11.59 -3.95 -17.13
C GLY A 645 12.34 -5.01 -17.92
N ALA A 646 12.02 -5.18 -19.21
CA ALA A 646 12.69 -6.18 -20.04
C ALA A 646 13.00 -5.63 -21.43
N THR A 647 14.07 -6.14 -22.04
CA THR A 647 14.45 -5.86 -23.43
C THR A 647 15.17 -7.07 -24.03
N ALA A 648 15.09 -7.21 -25.34
CA ALA A 648 15.83 -8.23 -26.07
C ALA A 648 17.31 -7.87 -26.21
N GLY A 649 18.19 -8.87 -26.11
CA GLY A 649 19.60 -8.76 -26.43
C GLY A 649 19.90 -9.14 -27.88
N ALA A 650 20.91 -8.53 -28.49
CA ALA A 650 21.33 -8.86 -29.86
C ALA A 650 21.82 -10.32 -30.01
N ASP A 651 22.25 -10.91 -28.91
CA ASP A 651 22.81 -12.28 -28.83
C ASP A 651 21.76 -13.36 -28.53
N GLY A 652 20.49 -13.03 -28.61
CA GLY A 652 19.44 -13.99 -28.32
C GLY A 652 19.07 -14.09 -26.83
N SER A 653 19.66 -13.30 -25.97
CA SER A 653 19.31 -13.23 -24.55
C SER A 653 18.21 -12.21 -24.26
N ALA A 654 17.44 -12.42 -23.21
CA ALA A 654 16.63 -11.38 -22.62
C ALA A 654 17.39 -10.69 -21.48
N TRP A 655 17.25 -9.37 -21.39
CA TRP A 655 17.74 -8.60 -20.26
C TRP A 655 16.58 -8.08 -19.46
N THR A 656 16.68 -8.22 -18.16
CA THR A 656 15.68 -7.71 -17.24
C THR A 656 16.29 -6.74 -16.23
N VAL A 657 15.48 -5.81 -15.79
CA VAL A 657 15.78 -4.94 -14.65
C VAL A 657 14.60 -4.94 -13.69
N VAL A 658 14.90 -5.02 -12.41
CA VAL A 658 13.90 -5.03 -11.34
C VAL A 658 14.31 -4.08 -10.23
N ARG A 659 13.34 -3.60 -9.47
CA ARG A 659 13.58 -2.93 -8.20
C ARG A 659 13.56 -3.99 -7.10
N GLY A 660 14.62 -4.05 -6.32
CA GLY A 660 14.69 -4.87 -5.12
C GLY A 660 13.94 -4.25 -3.95
N PRO A 661 13.70 -5.04 -2.90
CA PRO A 661 13.04 -4.55 -1.68
C PRO A 661 13.84 -3.45 -0.95
N ASP A 662 15.14 -3.41 -1.17
CA ASP A 662 16.05 -2.35 -0.68
C ASP A 662 16.04 -1.08 -1.55
N ASN A 663 15.08 -0.95 -2.47
CA ASN A 663 14.92 0.13 -3.44
C ASN A 663 16.09 0.29 -4.43
N LYS A 664 16.99 -0.69 -4.51
CA LYS A 664 18.03 -0.70 -5.56
C LYS A 664 17.51 -1.32 -6.84
N VAL A 665 18.15 -0.93 -7.93
CA VAL A 665 17.92 -1.53 -9.23
C VAL A 665 18.89 -2.68 -9.44
N TYR A 666 18.37 -3.82 -9.86
CA TYR A 666 19.11 -5.03 -10.19
C TYR A 666 18.92 -5.36 -11.67
N ARG A 667 19.98 -5.80 -12.31
CA ARG A 667 20.00 -6.20 -13.73
C ARG A 667 20.36 -7.69 -13.84
N GLN A 668 19.61 -8.40 -14.65
CA GLN A 668 19.80 -9.83 -14.89
C GLN A 668 19.76 -10.12 -16.38
N LYS A 669 20.67 -10.97 -16.86
CA LYS A 669 20.61 -11.59 -18.18
C LYS A 669 19.92 -12.95 -18.03
N LEU A 670 18.87 -13.20 -18.81
CA LEU A 670 18.09 -14.45 -18.82
C LEU A 670 18.45 -15.32 -20.02
#